data_938b5c926028d6d6051b2484a8dfa8a5
#
_entry.id   938b5c926028d6d6051b2484a8dfa8a5
#
_cell.length_a   1.000
_cell.length_b   1.000
_cell.length_c   1.000
_cell.angle_alpha   90.00
_cell.angle_beta   90.00
_cell.angle_gamma   90.00
#
_symmetry.space_group_name_H-M   'P 1'
#
loop_
_entity.id
_entity.type
_entity.pdbx_description
1 polymer ?
#
loop_
_entity_poly.entity_id
_entity_poly.type
_entity_poly.pdbx_seq_one_letter_code
_entity_poly.pdbx_strand_id
1 'polypeptide(L)'
;MAEEDKIIKVNIEEEMKTSYIDYSMSVIVARALPDVRDGFKPVHRRILYGMLGLGNTHDKPTRKSARIVGEVLGKYHPHGDSSVYGALVRMAQDWNMRCPLVDGQGNFGSMDGDSAAAMRYTEARLSLVGEAMMQDIEKETVDMVPNFDDSLQEPTVMPTRIPNFLVNGASGIAVGMATNVPTHNLGEVIDGCVAYIDNPDIDIEGLMHYVKAPDFPTGGYIMGMQGVKSAYETGRGRVVMRAKTDIENGVAHDKIIVNEIPYGVNKAELIKSIADLVNEHKIDGISNVNDESDREGLRIVVDVKRDANANVVLNKLFKMTALQTSFAVNCIALVHGRPKVLTLKDCIRCFVEHRHDVVIRRTKYDLRKAQERAHILEGLIIASDNIDEVVRIIRASKTPQEAMEALMKRFSLDEVQAKAIVDMRLSQLTNIQQDKLHQEYAEIEKRIAYFEQILSDDEFCKKVMKDELLEIKEKYGDGRRTEIKLSSEEFNPEDFYADDEVVITISHLGYIKRTPLADFRTQGRGGIGSRGGATRDEDFIEYIYPATMHNTMLFFTAKGKCFWLKVYEIPEGAKNAKGRAIQNMLNIDSDDAINACLHIKKLNDAEFCNSHYVLFCTKNGVIKKTRLSEYSRPRTNGVNAITIREDDRVVGVCLTNGEDEIVLANRNGRAIRFNEDAVRAMGRTATGVKGMTLDEHDETDEVVGMICINDPERETILVVSETGFGKRSLVDDYRVTNRGGKGVKTISITEKTGKVVAIKSVTDENDLMIINKNDITIRLKLSDVRVMGRATQGVKLIDLGKRGGVIASVCQVPKEEESEDDATASGDVVSSEDVMSDGVASDGGTEGNGAEQPAGAEDDFSSSLEG
;
A
#
# COMPACT_ATOMS: atom_id res chain seq x y z
N MET A 1 53.98 52.97 6.23
CA MET A 1 53.62 52.23 7.39
C MET A 1 52.82 51.04 6.83
N ALA A 2 53.39 49.84 6.92
CA ALA A 2 52.64 48.62 6.52
C ALA A 2 51.52 48.43 7.51
N GLU A 3 50.25 48.28 7.03
CA GLU A 3 49.20 47.82 7.83
C GLU A 3 49.52 46.38 8.28
N GLU A 4 49.71 46.19 9.59
CA GLU A 4 49.83 44.86 10.18
C GLU A 4 48.49 44.11 9.94
N ASP A 5 48.53 43.12 9.07
CA ASP A 5 47.44 42.18 8.87
C ASP A 5 47.09 41.54 10.24
N LYS A 6 45.96 41.91 10.76
CA LYS A 6 45.47 41.44 12.06
C LYS A 6 44.97 40.02 11.92
N ILE A 7 45.87 39.05 12.09
CA ILE A 7 45.52 37.63 12.09
C ILE A 7 44.66 37.32 13.31
N ILE A 8 43.37 37.07 13.09
CA ILE A 8 42.44 36.63 14.11
C ILE A 8 42.45 35.09 14.12
N LYS A 9 42.81 34.50 15.27
CA LYS A 9 42.70 33.05 15.45
C LYS A 9 41.24 32.66 15.66
N VAL A 10 40.68 31.91 14.73
CA VAL A 10 39.33 31.37 14.82
C VAL A 10 39.41 29.90 15.16
N ASN A 11 38.65 29.44 16.15
CA ASN A 11 38.50 28.03 16.48
C ASN A 11 37.53 27.38 15.47
N ILE A 12 38.04 26.46 14.66
CA ILE A 12 37.26 25.83 13.58
C ILE A 12 36.05 25.06 14.13
N GLU A 13 36.14 24.48 15.33
CA GLU A 13 34.99 23.74 15.93
C GLU A 13 33.87 24.71 16.33
N GLU A 14 34.18 25.87 16.88
CA GLU A 14 33.20 26.90 17.27
C GLU A 14 32.57 27.53 16.05
N GLU A 15 33.37 27.87 15.04
CA GLU A 15 32.89 28.43 13.77
C GLU A 15 31.99 27.44 13.03
N MET A 16 32.39 26.20 12.95
CA MET A 16 31.57 25.15 12.33
C MET A 16 30.24 24.94 13.07
N LYS A 17 30.25 24.93 14.40
CA LYS A 17 29.02 24.82 15.20
C LYS A 17 28.07 25.98 14.98
N THR A 18 28.58 27.18 15.04
CA THR A 18 27.79 28.42 14.85
C THR A 18 27.23 28.48 13.41
N SER A 19 28.08 28.30 12.41
CA SER A 19 27.63 28.31 11.00
C SER A 19 26.64 27.22 10.68
N TYR A 20 26.80 26.00 11.27
CA TYR A 20 25.83 24.91 11.08
C TYR A 20 24.50 25.17 11.75
N ILE A 21 24.51 25.77 12.94
CA ILE A 21 23.28 26.18 13.63
C ILE A 21 22.56 27.26 12.83
N ASP A 22 23.26 28.29 12.37
CA ASP A 22 22.67 29.36 11.57
C ASP A 22 22.11 28.86 10.25
N TYR A 23 22.83 27.98 9.56
CA TYR A 23 22.34 27.29 8.36
C TYR A 23 21.10 26.45 8.65
N SER A 24 21.13 25.66 9.71
CA SER A 24 20.03 24.80 10.11
C SER A 24 18.78 25.63 10.44
N MET A 25 18.94 26.71 11.20
CA MET A 25 17.84 27.63 11.53
C MET A 25 17.27 28.29 10.27
N SER A 26 18.13 28.73 9.35
CA SER A 26 17.71 29.32 8.08
C SER A 26 16.92 28.30 7.24
N VAL A 27 17.39 27.06 7.11
CA VAL A 27 16.69 26.01 6.36
C VAL A 27 15.35 25.67 7.00
N ILE A 28 15.26 25.62 8.33
CA ILE A 28 14.02 25.32 9.05
C ILE A 28 13.01 26.45 8.87
N VAL A 29 13.40 27.71 9.19
CA VAL A 29 12.48 28.84 9.29
C VAL A 29 12.19 29.49 7.94
N ALA A 30 13.23 29.64 7.09
CA ALA A 30 13.14 30.43 5.86
C ALA A 30 13.11 29.62 4.55
N ARG A 31 13.05 28.29 4.60
CA ARG A 31 13.09 27.45 3.39
C ARG A 31 12.11 26.28 3.36
N ALA A 32 12.23 25.33 4.32
CA ALA A 32 11.65 24.00 4.18
C ALA A 32 10.26 23.87 4.81
N LEU A 33 10.02 24.52 5.95
CA LEU A 33 8.77 24.37 6.68
C LEU A 33 7.77 25.48 6.30
N PRO A 34 6.47 25.14 6.18
CA PRO A 34 5.40 26.10 5.98
C PRO A 34 5.04 26.81 7.29
N ASP A 35 4.51 28.03 7.22
CA ASP A 35 3.79 28.67 8.33
C ASP A 35 2.40 28.04 8.46
N VAL A 36 1.96 27.72 9.66
CA VAL A 36 0.66 27.06 9.89
C VAL A 36 -0.53 27.95 9.50
N ARG A 37 -0.37 29.29 9.58
CA ARG A 37 -1.43 30.26 9.34
C ARG A 37 -1.86 30.30 7.88
N ASP A 38 -0.91 30.30 6.95
CA ASP A 38 -1.17 30.40 5.51
C ASP A 38 -0.77 29.15 4.71
N GLY A 39 -0.06 28.18 5.32
CA GLY A 39 0.38 26.94 4.68
C GLY A 39 1.52 27.14 3.67
N PHE A 40 2.10 28.30 3.57
CA PHE A 40 3.12 28.62 2.58
C PHE A 40 4.55 28.55 3.12
N LYS A 41 5.43 28.04 2.28
CA LYS A 41 6.85 28.29 2.40
C LYS A 41 7.17 29.69 1.83
N PRO A 42 8.29 30.31 2.21
CA PRO A 42 8.64 31.64 1.69
C PRO A 42 8.63 31.75 0.16
N VAL A 43 9.10 30.72 -0.56
CA VAL A 43 9.09 30.72 -2.03
C VAL A 43 7.67 30.79 -2.62
N HIS A 44 6.70 30.04 -2.07
CA HIS A 44 5.31 30.08 -2.55
C HIS A 44 4.68 31.46 -2.31
N ARG A 45 4.89 32.02 -1.11
CA ARG A 45 4.39 33.34 -0.73
C ARG A 45 4.93 34.43 -1.64
N ARG A 46 6.22 34.40 -1.92
CA ARG A 46 6.90 35.36 -2.82
C ARG A 46 6.44 35.26 -4.26
N ILE A 47 6.15 34.02 -4.76
CA ILE A 47 5.61 33.83 -6.11
C ILE A 47 4.22 34.47 -6.23
N LEU A 48 3.31 34.16 -5.33
CA LEU A 48 1.96 34.71 -5.37
C LEU A 48 1.96 36.23 -5.22
N TYR A 49 2.76 36.76 -4.28
CA TYR A 49 2.91 38.21 -4.07
C TYR A 49 3.51 38.89 -5.30
N GLY A 50 4.51 38.31 -5.93
CA GLY A 50 5.10 38.82 -7.17
C GLY A 50 4.10 38.80 -8.34
N MET A 51 3.27 37.78 -8.45
CA MET A 51 2.19 37.71 -9.46
C MET A 51 1.14 38.79 -9.23
N LEU A 52 0.77 39.07 -7.97
CA LEU A 52 -0.15 40.15 -7.61
C LEU A 52 0.46 41.51 -7.97
N GLY A 53 1.73 41.74 -7.63
CA GLY A 53 2.46 42.97 -7.98
C GLY A 53 2.55 43.20 -9.49
N LEU A 54 2.63 42.14 -10.29
CA LEU A 54 2.53 42.22 -11.75
C LEU A 54 1.10 42.52 -12.24
N GLY A 55 0.08 42.46 -11.37
CA GLY A 55 -1.31 42.52 -11.72
C GLY A 55 -1.74 41.35 -12.62
N ASN A 56 -1.19 40.15 -12.38
CA ASN A 56 -1.42 38.95 -13.16
C ASN A 56 -2.55 38.12 -12.54
N THR A 57 -3.73 38.72 -12.48
CA THR A 57 -4.96 38.19 -11.88
C THR A 57 -5.73 37.27 -12.83
N HIS A 58 -6.71 36.51 -12.29
CA HIS A 58 -7.49 35.51 -13.04
C HIS A 58 -8.30 36.11 -14.21
N ASP A 59 -8.70 37.36 -14.10
CA ASP A 59 -9.48 38.12 -15.09
C ASP A 59 -8.63 38.61 -16.28
N LYS A 60 -7.29 38.49 -16.18
CA LYS A 60 -6.36 39.00 -17.19
C LYS A 60 -5.73 37.85 -17.98
N PRO A 61 -5.19 38.15 -19.18
CA PRO A 61 -4.45 37.15 -19.96
C PRO A 61 -3.24 36.59 -19.20
N THR A 62 -2.93 35.31 -19.44
CA THR A 62 -1.74 34.65 -18.92
C THR A 62 -0.46 35.37 -19.31
N ARG A 63 0.59 35.24 -18.50
CA ARG A 63 1.92 35.79 -18.79
C ARG A 63 2.94 34.68 -18.84
N LYS A 64 4.01 34.86 -19.65
CA LYS A 64 5.11 33.92 -19.70
C LYS A 64 5.66 33.63 -18.30
N SER A 65 5.83 32.38 -17.94
CA SER A 65 6.35 31.96 -16.63
C SER A 65 7.73 32.55 -16.36
N ALA A 66 8.56 32.71 -17.39
CA ALA A 66 9.87 33.39 -17.28
C ALA A 66 9.78 34.84 -16.77
N ARG A 67 8.68 35.56 -17.08
CA ARG A 67 8.47 36.93 -16.57
C ARG A 67 8.13 36.92 -15.09
N ILE A 68 7.31 35.95 -14.66
CA ILE A 68 6.92 35.79 -13.25
C ILE A 68 8.15 35.39 -12.43
N VAL A 69 8.90 34.41 -12.91
CA VAL A 69 10.15 33.96 -12.25
C VAL A 69 11.16 35.09 -12.13
N GLY A 70 11.37 35.88 -13.22
CA GLY A 70 12.25 37.01 -13.21
C GLY A 70 11.86 38.12 -12.22
N GLU A 71 10.57 38.42 -12.10
CA GLU A 71 10.03 39.37 -11.12
C GLU A 71 10.30 38.91 -9.67
N VAL A 72 10.07 37.63 -9.39
CA VAL A 72 10.28 37.04 -8.05
C VAL A 72 11.77 37.02 -7.68
N LEU A 73 12.61 36.61 -8.60
CA LEU A 73 14.08 36.59 -8.40
C LEU A 73 14.64 37.96 -8.15
N GLY A 74 14.25 38.92 -8.99
CA GLY A 74 14.79 40.28 -8.92
C GLY A 74 14.33 41.04 -7.69
N LYS A 75 13.19 40.71 -7.09
CA LYS A 75 12.61 41.52 -6.02
C LYS A 75 12.53 40.84 -4.66
N TYR A 76 12.40 39.53 -4.61
CA TYR A 76 12.02 38.86 -3.35
C TYR A 76 12.82 37.60 -3.02
N HIS A 77 13.31 36.85 -4.02
CA HIS A 77 13.87 35.51 -3.77
C HIS A 77 15.23 35.28 -4.42
N PRO A 78 16.35 35.59 -3.72
CA PRO A 78 17.71 35.58 -4.27
C PRO A 78 18.28 34.15 -4.37
N HIS A 79 17.59 33.23 -5.07
CA HIS A 79 17.99 31.83 -5.27
C HIS A 79 17.89 31.45 -6.76
N GLY A 80 18.14 30.17 -7.08
CA GLY A 80 18.11 29.70 -8.47
C GLY A 80 16.70 29.76 -9.10
N ASP A 81 16.62 30.08 -10.38
CA ASP A 81 15.40 30.20 -11.18
C ASP A 81 14.64 28.89 -11.27
N SER A 82 15.35 27.76 -11.34
CA SER A 82 14.77 26.43 -11.37
C SER A 82 13.95 26.11 -10.11
N SER A 83 14.37 26.60 -8.94
CA SER A 83 13.63 26.41 -7.69
C SER A 83 12.30 27.19 -7.66
N VAL A 84 12.34 28.44 -8.15
CA VAL A 84 11.14 29.30 -8.25
C VAL A 84 10.19 28.73 -9.31
N TYR A 85 10.72 28.36 -10.48
CA TYR A 85 9.89 27.77 -11.54
C TYR A 85 9.29 26.44 -11.12
N GLY A 86 10.06 25.55 -10.48
CA GLY A 86 9.53 24.26 -9.98
C GLY A 86 8.43 24.46 -8.94
N ALA A 87 8.52 25.46 -8.07
CA ALA A 87 7.45 25.80 -7.12
C ALA A 87 6.20 26.35 -7.84
N LEU A 88 6.37 27.23 -8.84
CA LEU A 88 5.29 27.75 -9.68
C LEU A 88 4.55 26.61 -10.40
N VAL A 89 5.31 25.71 -11.04
CA VAL A 89 4.78 24.53 -11.74
C VAL A 89 3.94 23.68 -10.80
N ARG A 90 4.45 23.37 -9.61
CA ARG A 90 3.72 22.54 -8.64
C ARG A 90 2.41 23.17 -8.19
N MET A 91 2.34 24.49 -8.03
CA MET A 91 1.11 25.23 -7.67
C MET A 91 0.04 25.22 -8.78
N ALA A 92 0.41 24.89 -10.03
CA ALA A 92 -0.51 24.78 -11.16
C ALA A 92 -0.96 23.34 -11.46
N GLN A 93 -0.36 22.32 -10.82
CA GLN A 93 -0.65 20.91 -11.08
C GLN A 93 -1.84 20.44 -10.25
N ASP A 94 -2.93 20.03 -10.91
CA ASP A 94 -4.18 19.58 -10.30
C ASP A 94 -4.09 18.20 -9.64
N TRP A 95 -3.10 17.38 -9.98
CA TRP A 95 -2.79 16.11 -9.32
C TRP A 95 -1.87 16.27 -8.09
N ASN A 96 -1.29 17.45 -7.87
CA ASN A 96 -0.48 17.76 -6.69
C ASN A 96 -1.21 18.64 -5.67
N MET A 97 -2.02 19.58 -6.16
CA MET A 97 -2.74 20.54 -5.33
C MET A 97 -4.23 20.19 -5.29
N ARG A 98 -4.82 20.13 -4.10
CA ARG A 98 -6.26 19.89 -3.94
C ARG A 98 -7.08 21.06 -4.49
N CYS A 99 -6.58 22.29 -4.28
CA CYS A 99 -7.07 23.52 -4.86
C CYS A 99 -5.89 24.27 -5.50
N PRO A 100 -5.68 24.18 -6.83
CA PRO A 100 -4.60 24.86 -7.52
C PRO A 100 -4.63 26.38 -7.31
N LEU A 101 -3.45 26.97 -7.08
CA LEU A 101 -3.30 28.41 -6.80
C LEU A 101 -2.94 29.20 -8.04
N VAL A 102 -2.50 28.51 -9.08
CA VAL A 102 -2.02 29.08 -10.34
C VAL A 102 -2.75 28.39 -11.50
N ASP A 103 -3.25 29.17 -12.44
CA ASP A 103 -3.73 28.69 -13.72
C ASP A 103 -2.56 28.63 -14.71
N GLY A 104 -2.21 27.42 -15.14
CA GLY A 104 -1.13 27.17 -16.10
C GLY A 104 -1.65 26.97 -17.52
N GLN A 105 -0.95 27.55 -18.51
CA GLN A 105 -1.18 27.27 -19.92
C GLN A 105 0.08 26.75 -20.59
N GLY A 106 -0.03 25.55 -21.22
CA GLY A 106 1.10 24.83 -21.79
C GLY A 106 1.38 23.52 -21.06
N ASN A 107 2.58 22.98 -21.21
CA ASN A 107 2.97 21.74 -20.56
C ASN A 107 3.59 22.02 -19.18
N PHE A 108 2.84 21.70 -18.13
CA PHE A 108 3.26 21.76 -16.73
C PHE A 108 3.65 20.39 -16.14
N GLY A 109 4.01 19.43 -17.01
CA GLY A 109 4.32 18.05 -16.62
C GLY A 109 3.10 17.14 -16.69
N SER A 110 3.30 15.88 -16.29
CA SER A 110 2.24 14.86 -16.25
C SER A 110 2.36 13.97 -15.03
N MET A 111 1.35 13.13 -14.77
CA MET A 111 1.41 12.09 -13.75
C MET A 111 2.40 10.95 -14.12
N ASP A 112 2.87 10.90 -15.36
CA ASP A 112 3.91 9.98 -15.84
C ASP A 112 5.32 10.39 -15.41
N GLY A 113 5.43 11.53 -14.73
CA GLY A 113 6.71 12.07 -14.27
C GLY A 113 7.43 12.93 -15.32
N ASP A 114 6.76 13.27 -16.41
CA ASP A 114 7.31 14.19 -17.38
C ASP A 114 7.57 15.55 -16.76
N SER A 115 8.70 16.12 -17.08
CA SER A 115 9.06 17.46 -16.63
C SER A 115 8.23 18.52 -17.34
N ALA A 116 7.92 19.61 -16.65
CA ALA A 116 7.32 20.77 -17.28
C ALA A 116 8.23 21.33 -18.40
N ALA A 117 7.62 21.88 -19.44
CA ALA A 117 8.37 22.58 -20.48
C ALA A 117 9.12 23.78 -19.89
N ALA A 118 10.21 24.19 -20.54
CA ALA A 118 10.99 25.34 -20.06
C ALA A 118 10.10 26.60 -19.91
N MET A 119 10.40 27.43 -18.90
CA MET A 119 9.57 28.59 -18.49
C MET A 119 9.33 29.64 -19.60
N ARG A 120 10.10 29.61 -20.68
CA ARG A 120 9.88 30.46 -21.86
C ARG A 120 8.71 30.02 -22.73
N TYR A 121 8.28 28.75 -22.60
CA TYR A 121 7.15 28.19 -23.37
C TYR A 121 5.85 28.22 -22.58
N THR A 122 5.90 28.03 -21.27
CA THR A 122 4.71 28.02 -20.41
C THR A 122 4.25 29.42 -20.05
N GLU A 123 2.96 29.54 -19.78
CA GLU A 123 2.33 30.78 -19.31
C GLU A 123 1.52 30.49 -18.04
N ALA A 124 1.39 31.46 -17.17
CA ALA A 124 0.65 31.33 -15.92
C ALA A 124 -0.04 32.62 -15.51
N ARG A 125 -1.07 32.50 -14.70
CA ARG A 125 -1.75 33.59 -13.98
C ARG A 125 -2.24 33.08 -12.62
N LEU A 126 -2.64 33.96 -11.73
CA LEU A 126 -3.30 33.56 -10.48
C LEU A 126 -4.63 32.87 -10.79
N SER A 127 -4.93 31.81 -10.05
CA SER A 127 -6.28 31.27 -10.01
C SER A 127 -7.18 32.10 -9.10
N LEU A 128 -8.49 31.90 -9.15
CA LEU A 128 -9.43 32.53 -8.21
C LEU A 128 -9.08 32.21 -6.74
N VAL A 129 -8.68 30.96 -6.47
CA VAL A 129 -8.22 30.52 -5.14
C VAL A 129 -6.92 31.21 -4.75
N GLY A 130 -5.97 31.34 -5.69
CA GLY A 130 -4.71 32.06 -5.46
C GLY A 130 -4.92 33.54 -5.11
N GLU A 131 -5.91 34.21 -5.71
CA GLU A 131 -6.26 35.59 -5.36
C GLU A 131 -6.90 35.69 -3.98
N ALA A 132 -7.80 34.73 -3.63
CA ALA A 132 -8.43 34.70 -2.31
C ALA A 132 -7.41 34.58 -1.16
N MET A 133 -6.20 34.03 -1.42
CA MET A 133 -5.12 33.97 -0.44
C MET A 133 -4.55 35.34 -0.07
N MET A 134 -4.64 36.31 -0.97
CA MET A 134 -4.03 37.64 -0.84
C MET A 134 -5.06 38.76 -0.70
N GLN A 135 -6.34 38.41 -0.62
CA GLN A 135 -7.40 39.39 -0.52
C GLN A 135 -7.23 40.28 0.73
N ASP A 136 -7.40 41.58 0.56
CA ASP A 136 -7.22 42.61 1.58
C ASP A 136 -5.76 42.79 2.08
N ILE A 137 -4.74 42.35 1.35
CA ILE A 137 -3.33 42.49 1.76
C ILE A 137 -2.90 43.96 1.80
N GLU A 138 -3.54 44.83 0.98
CA GLU A 138 -3.28 46.27 0.96
C GLU A 138 -3.89 47.03 2.16
N LYS A 139 -4.67 46.35 3.00
CA LYS A 139 -5.36 46.93 4.17
C LYS A 139 -4.60 46.72 5.50
N GLU A 140 -3.31 46.62 5.45
CA GLU A 140 -2.45 46.45 6.64
C GLU A 140 -2.81 45.21 7.48
N THR A 141 -3.36 44.16 6.84
CA THR A 141 -3.88 42.97 7.50
C THR A 141 -2.79 42.06 8.06
N VAL A 142 -1.59 42.15 7.51
CA VAL A 142 -0.42 41.34 7.90
C VAL A 142 0.82 42.23 8.06
N ASP A 143 1.81 41.75 8.81
CA ASP A 143 3.06 42.46 8.97
C ASP A 143 3.93 42.34 7.72
N MET A 144 4.52 43.46 7.32
CA MET A 144 5.44 43.55 6.20
C MET A 144 6.86 43.64 6.71
N VAL A 145 7.79 43.01 6.04
CA VAL A 145 9.26 43.05 6.34
C VAL A 145 10.03 43.46 5.09
N PRO A 146 11.19 44.06 5.25
CA PRO A 146 12.09 44.36 4.12
C PRO A 146 12.42 43.05 3.38
N ASN A 147 12.57 43.17 2.04
CA ASN A 147 13.09 42.11 1.21
C ASN A 147 14.60 41.92 1.45
N PHE A 148 15.27 41.07 0.67
CA PHE A 148 16.69 40.73 0.85
C PHE A 148 17.68 41.89 0.64
N ASP A 149 17.31 42.95 -0.04
CA ASP A 149 18.13 44.13 -0.32
C ASP A 149 17.59 45.45 0.29
N ASP A 150 16.62 45.34 1.17
CA ASP A 150 15.92 46.44 1.84
C ASP A 150 15.25 47.47 0.91
N SER A 151 15.13 47.17 -0.38
CA SER A 151 14.54 48.07 -1.38
C SER A 151 13.02 48.05 -1.41
N LEU A 152 12.39 46.92 -1.05
CA LEU A 152 10.95 46.67 -1.07
C LEU A 152 10.51 45.97 0.21
N GLN A 153 9.20 45.82 0.36
CA GLN A 153 8.60 45.06 1.46
C GLN A 153 7.91 43.82 0.95
N GLU A 154 7.96 42.74 1.73
CA GLU A 154 7.27 41.51 1.49
C GLU A 154 6.44 41.09 2.72
N PRO A 155 5.31 40.40 2.54
CA PRO A 155 4.48 39.96 3.66
C PRO A 155 5.11 38.78 4.40
N THR A 156 5.06 38.83 5.73
CA THR A 156 5.51 37.71 6.60
C THR A 156 4.62 36.48 6.49
N VAL A 157 3.32 36.72 6.26
CA VAL A 157 2.25 35.73 6.12
C VAL A 157 1.17 36.30 5.22
N MET A 158 0.43 35.45 4.52
CA MET A 158 -0.73 35.90 3.71
C MET A 158 -1.98 36.07 4.56
N PRO A 159 -2.88 37.03 4.23
CA PRO A 159 -4.15 37.23 4.95
C PRO A 159 -5.21 36.22 4.55
N THR A 160 -4.82 35.01 4.25
CA THR A 160 -5.62 33.98 3.60
C THR A 160 -7.04 33.81 4.17
N ARG A 161 -8.03 33.68 3.26
CA ARG A 161 -9.40 33.28 3.64
C ARG A 161 -9.62 31.78 3.60
N ILE A 162 -8.67 31.03 3.06
CA ILE A 162 -8.75 29.57 2.87
C ILE A 162 -7.76 28.90 3.83
N PRO A 163 -8.15 27.84 4.55
CA PRO A 163 -7.26 27.07 5.44
C PRO A 163 -6.27 26.21 4.64
N ASN A 164 -5.41 26.88 3.87
CA ASN A 164 -4.53 26.29 2.85
C ASN A 164 -3.58 25.24 3.40
N PHE A 165 -3.12 25.36 4.65
CA PHE A 165 -2.23 24.39 5.29
C PHE A 165 -2.83 22.98 5.32
N LEU A 166 -4.12 22.87 5.62
CA LEU A 166 -4.84 21.59 5.60
C LEU A 166 -5.33 21.24 4.20
N VAL A 167 -5.89 22.21 3.45
CA VAL A 167 -6.49 21.95 2.14
C VAL A 167 -5.48 21.44 1.13
N ASN A 168 -4.37 22.15 0.93
CA ASN A 168 -3.33 21.78 -0.04
C ASN A 168 -2.20 20.97 0.57
N GLY A 169 -2.16 20.86 1.91
CA GLY A 169 -1.09 20.17 2.60
C GLY A 169 0.28 20.82 2.40
N ALA A 170 1.32 20.16 2.85
CA ALA A 170 2.70 20.59 2.66
C ALA A 170 3.67 19.43 2.79
N SER A 171 4.74 19.43 2.02
CA SER A 171 5.84 18.48 2.18
C SER A 171 7.18 19.24 2.16
N GLY A 172 8.12 18.87 3.01
CA GLY A 172 9.44 19.51 3.06
C GLY A 172 10.42 18.78 3.94
N ILE A 173 11.70 18.87 3.56
CA ILE A 173 12.81 18.25 4.29
C ILE A 173 13.70 19.39 4.79
N ALA A 174 13.79 19.51 6.13
CA ALA A 174 14.67 20.45 6.82
C ALA A 174 15.83 19.71 7.49
N VAL A 175 16.69 20.42 8.16
CA VAL A 175 17.76 19.81 8.95
C VAL A 175 17.16 19.21 10.24
N GLY A 176 17.31 17.92 10.41
CA GLY A 176 16.84 17.19 11.60
C GLY A 176 15.33 16.96 11.69
N MET A 177 14.53 17.44 10.72
CA MET A 177 13.07 17.24 10.68
C MET A 177 12.53 17.31 9.26
N ALA A 178 11.37 16.70 9.06
CA ALA A 178 10.63 16.76 7.80
C ALA A 178 9.16 16.99 8.08
N THR A 179 8.47 17.69 7.18
CA THR A 179 7.01 17.84 7.22
C THR A 179 6.38 17.09 6.06
N ASN A 180 5.25 16.44 6.31
CA ASN A 180 4.45 15.77 5.29
C ASN A 180 2.99 15.80 5.72
N VAL A 181 2.27 16.83 5.29
CA VAL A 181 0.87 17.09 5.64
C VAL A 181 0.00 16.70 4.45
N PRO A 182 -0.99 15.82 4.63
CA PRO A 182 -1.87 15.43 3.54
C PRO A 182 -2.84 16.55 3.18
N THR A 183 -3.40 16.48 1.98
CA THR A 183 -4.45 17.37 1.49
C THR A 183 -5.80 17.00 2.08
N HIS A 184 -6.74 17.98 2.16
CA HIS A 184 -8.10 17.78 2.69
C HIS A 184 -9.13 18.49 1.83
N ASN A 185 -10.39 18.08 1.96
CA ASN A 185 -11.51 18.74 1.31
C ASN A 185 -11.77 20.12 1.92
N LEU A 186 -11.88 21.13 1.06
CA LEU A 186 -12.09 22.52 1.50
C LEU A 186 -13.36 22.69 2.32
N GLY A 187 -14.47 22.10 1.88
CA GLY A 187 -15.75 22.20 2.56
C GLY A 187 -15.72 21.59 3.96
N GLU A 188 -15.10 20.38 4.08
CA GLU A 188 -14.95 19.70 5.36
C GLU A 188 -14.07 20.49 6.36
N VAL A 189 -12.97 21.07 5.87
CA VAL A 189 -12.08 21.87 6.74
C VAL A 189 -12.76 23.16 7.18
N ILE A 190 -13.53 23.83 6.31
CA ILE A 190 -14.30 25.02 6.68
C ILE A 190 -15.37 24.67 7.72
N ASP A 191 -16.11 23.56 7.55
CA ASP A 191 -17.08 23.11 8.54
C ASP A 191 -16.39 22.83 9.91
N GLY A 192 -15.20 22.25 9.89
CA GLY A 192 -14.39 22.08 11.10
C GLY A 192 -13.96 23.40 11.74
N CYS A 193 -13.60 24.42 10.94
CA CYS A 193 -13.28 25.76 11.44
C CYS A 193 -14.52 26.44 12.05
N VAL A 194 -15.68 26.35 11.41
CA VAL A 194 -16.95 26.88 11.93
C VAL A 194 -17.31 26.20 13.24
N ALA A 195 -17.22 24.87 13.31
CA ALA A 195 -17.48 24.12 14.53
C ALA A 195 -16.52 24.51 15.69
N TYR A 196 -15.26 24.80 15.38
CA TYR A 196 -14.28 25.28 16.37
C TYR A 196 -14.59 26.71 16.83
N ILE A 197 -15.05 27.60 15.93
CA ILE A 197 -15.47 28.96 16.31
C ILE A 197 -16.68 28.91 17.27
N ASP A 198 -17.64 28.01 17.01
CA ASP A 198 -18.83 27.83 17.86
C ASP A 198 -18.50 27.16 19.21
N ASN A 199 -17.54 26.24 19.23
CA ASN A 199 -17.11 25.54 20.44
C ASN A 199 -15.58 25.36 20.45
N PRO A 200 -14.80 26.27 21.04
CA PRO A 200 -13.34 26.16 21.14
C PRO A 200 -12.86 24.95 21.94
N ASP A 201 -13.68 24.35 22.78
CA ASP A 201 -13.35 23.18 23.57
C ASP A 201 -13.62 21.86 22.85
N ILE A 202 -14.13 21.89 21.62
CA ILE A 202 -14.38 20.70 20.80
C ILE A 202 -13.13 19.82 20.78
N ASP A 203 -13.30 18.53 21.01
CA ASP A 203 -12.23 17.56 20.97
C ASP A 203 -11.93 17.11 19.51
N ILE A 204 -10.91 16.30 19.35
CA ILE A 204 -10.48 15.82 18.01
C ILE A 204 -11.52 14.88 17.43
N GLU A 205 -12.19 14.06 18.21
CA GLU A 205 -13.27 13.19 17.74
C GLU A 205 -14.46 14.01 17.22
N GLY A 206 -14.85 15.07 17.92
CA GLY A 206 -15.86 16.02 17.46
C GLY A 206 -15.47 16.68 16.14
N LEU A 207 -14.21 17.10 15.99
CA LEU A 207 -13.70 17.68 14.73
C LEU A 207 -13.70 16.66 13.59
N MET A 208 -13.46 15.37 13.87
CA MET A 208 -13.49 14.31 12.85
C MET A 208 -14.89 14.03 12.29
N HIS A 209 -15.95 14.49 12.90
CA HIS A 209 -17.29 14.46 12.29
C HIS A 209 -17.38 15.39 11.07
N TYR A 210 -16.63 16.48 11.07
CA TYR A 210 -16.56 17.46 9.99
C TYR A 210 -15.40 17.14 9.04
N VAL A 211 -14.17 17.04 9.55
CA VAL A 211 -12.96 16.69 8.79
C VAL A 211 -12.72 15.19 8.89
N LYS A 212 -13.36 14.43 8.02
CA LYS A 212 -13.44 12.96 8.13
C LYS A 212 -12.09 12.28 7.96
N ALA A 213 -11.36 12.64 6.91
CA ALA A 213 -10.05 12.07 6.55
C ALA A 213 -9.36 12.96 5.51
N PRO A 214 -8.08 12.76 5.19
CA PRO A 214 -7.44 13.36 4.04
C PRO A 214 -8.25 13.18 2.76
N ASP A 215 -8.15 14.13 1.84
CA ASP A 215 -8.79 14.11 0.53
C ASP A 215 -7.74 14.43 -0.54
N PHE A 216 -7.31 13.41 -1.26
CA PHE A 216 -6.21 13.52 -2.21
C PHE A 216 -6.70 13.96 -3.60
N PRO A 217 -5.93 14.79 -4.32
CA PRO A 217 -6.29 15.25 -5.66
C PRO A 217 -6.55 14.12 -6.67
N THR A 218 -5.79 13.03 -6.54
CA THR A 218 -5.84 11.85 -7.43
C THR A 218 -6.94 10.85 -7.06
N GLY A 219 -7.76 11.12 -6.03
CA GLY A 219 -8.83 10.22 -5.60
C GLY A 219 -8.35 8.99 -4.85
N GLY A 220 -8.84 7.81 -5.26
CA GLY A 220 -8.53 6.52 -4.65
C GLY A 220 -9.29 6.25 -3.35
N TYR A 221 -8.83 5.23 -2.62
CA TYR A 221 -9.40 4.81 -1.34
C TYR A 221 -8.45 5.05 -0.18
N ILE A 222 -9.00 5.48 0.97
CA ILE A 222 -8.33 5.37 2.27
C ILE A 222 -8.82 4.10 2.95
N MET A 223 -7.88 3.24 3.35
CA MET A 223 -8.15 1.94 3.96
C MET A 223 -7.97 2.02 5.48
N GLY A 224 -9.09 1.92 6.23
CA GLY A 224 -9.11 2.00 7.69
C GLY A 224 -8.91 3.40 8.24
N MET A 225 -9.48 3.69 9.41
CA MET A 225 -9.46 5.02 10.05
C MET A 225 -8.40 5.18 11.15
N GLN A 226 -7.78 4.09 11.62
CA GLN A 226 -6.86 4.15 12.76
C GLN A 226 -5.63 5.04 12.49
N GLY A 227 -5.06 4.96 11.26
CA GLY A 227 -3.94 5.80 10.86
C GLY A 227 -4.30 7.28 10.74
N VAL A 228 -5.53 7.59 10.31
CA VAL A 228 -6.08 8.95 10.25
C VAL A 228 -6.29 9.51 11.65
N LYS A 229 -6.93 8.73 12.55
CA LYS A 229 -7.16 9.12 13.95
C LYS A 229 -5.83 9.42 14.64
N SER A 230 -4.84 8.53 14.53
CA SER A 230 -3.50 8.75 15.08
C SER A 230 -2.84 10.02 14.52
N ALA A 231 -2.96 10.29 13.21
CA ALA A 231 -2.42 11.49 12.60
C ALA A 231 -3.07 12.77 13.14
N TYR A 232 -4.36 12.77 13.35
CA TYR A 232 -5.09 13.93 13.85
C TYR A 232 -4.87 14.19 15.35
N GLU A 233 -4.72 13.13 16.16
CA GLU A 233 -4.48 13.21 17.60
C GLU A 233 -3.04 13.59 17.95
N THR A 234 -2.07 13.05 17.21
CA THR A 234 -0.65 13.18 17.57
C THR A 234 0.19 13.99 16.59
N GLY A 235 -0.38 14.40 15.46
CA GLY A 235 0.36 14.98 14.32
C GLY A 235 1.20 13.97 13.54
N ARG A 236 1.13 12.66 13.89
CA ARG A 236 1.86 11.58 13.21
C ARG A 236 0.97 10.38 13.00
N GLY A 237 1.00 9.83 11.80
CA GLY A 237 0.19 8.66 11.48
C GLY A 237 0.57 8.06 10.13
N ARG A 238 0.02 6.89 9.85
CA ARG A 238 0.19 6.20 8.58
C ARG A 238 -1.17 5.97 7.94
N VAL A 239 -1.48 6.74 6.91
CA VAL A 239 -2.72 6.61 6.13
C VAL A 239 -2.47 5.66 4.97
N VAL A 240 -3.20 4.56 4.91
CA VAL A 240 -3.09 3.58 3.80
C VAL A 240 -3.98 4.05 2.66
N MET A 241 -3.37 4.24 1.49
CA MET A 241 -4.06 4.62 0.25
C MET A 241 -4.06 3.45 -0.72
N ARG A 242 -5.16 3.26 -1.43
CA ARG A 242 -5.32 2.20 -2.43
C ARG A 242 -5.91 2.80 -3.71
N ALA A 243 -5.44 2.32 -4.86
CA ALA A 243 -5.97 2.65 -6.17
C ALA A 243 -7.46 2.27 -6.29
N LYS A 244 -8.20 3.01 -7.10
CA LYS A 244 -9.56 2.64 -7.49
C LYS A 244 -9.49 1.75 -8.72
N THR A 245 -9.99 0.53 -8.56
CA THR A 245 -9.88 -0.50 -9.60
C THR A 245 -11.21 -1.17 -9.82
N ASP A 246 -11.49 -1.50 -11.08
CA ASP A 246 -12.65 -2.27 -11.50
C ASP A 246 -12.20 -3.53 -12.26
N ILE A 247 -13.00 -4.59 -12.20
CA ILE A 247 -12.76 -5.82 -12.96
C ILE A 247 -13.83 -5.94 -14.04
N GLU A 248 -13.41 -5.87 -15.29
CA GLU A 248 -14.26 -6.16 -16.44
C GLU A 248 -14.12 -7.61 -16.85
N ASN A 249 -15.21 -8.37 -16.71
CA ASN A 249 -15.26 -9.77 -17.15
C ASN A 249 -15.42 -9.83 -18.67
N GLY A 250 -14.43 -10.35 -19.37
CA GLY A 250 -14.43 -10.49 -20.81
C GLY A 250 -14.75 -11.93 -21.25
N VAL A 251 -15.27 -12.11 -22.44
CA VAL A 251 -15.55 -13.44 -23.02
C VAL A 251 -14.27 -14.27 -23.21
N ALA A 252 -13.14 -13.62 -23.45
CA ALA A 252 -11.85 -14.28 -23.68
C ALA A 252 -10.94 -14.28 -22.46
N HIS A 253 -10.91 -13.20 -21.73
CA HIS A 253 -10.09 -12.98 -20.51
C HIS A 253 -10.61 -11.78 -19.74
N ASP A 254 -10.40 -11.78 -18.45
CA ASP A 254 -10.76 -10.66 -17.58
C ASP A 254 -9.73 -9.54 -17.69
N LYS A 255 -10.19 -8.31 -17.41
CA LYS A 255 -9.33 -7.12 -17.37
C LYS A 255 -9.45 -6.45 -16.03
N ILE A 256 -8.33 -6.07 -15.44
CA ILE A 256 -8.28 -5.19 -14.27
C ILE A 256 -8.02 -3.78 -14.77
N ILE A 257 -8.94 -2.88 -14.49
CA ILE A 257 -8.87 -1.48 -14.89
C ILE A 257 -8.56 -0.64 -13.66
N VAL A 258 -7.52 0.18 -13.76
CA VAL A 258 -7.17 1.15 -12.72
C VAL A 258 -7.59 2.53 -13.19
N ASN A 259 -8.57 3.14 -12.50
CA ASN A 259 -9.12 4.45 -12.83
C ASN A 259 -8.48 5.58 -12.02
N GLU A 260 -8.01 5.29 -10.80
CA GLU A 260 -7.38 6.26 -9.92
C GLU A 260 -6.18 5.60 -9.22
N ILE A 261 -5.06 6.32 -9.09
CA ILE A 261 -3.84 5.85 -8.42
C ILE A 261 -3.62 6.61 -7.11
N PRO A 262 -2.92 6.02 -6.13
CA PRO A 262 -2.62 6.69 -4.87
C PRO A 262 -1.80 7.97 -5.08
N TYR A 263 -2.05 8.97 -4.24
CA TYR A 263 -1.38 10.26 -4.29
C TYR A 263 0.14 10.13 -4.23
N GLY A 264 0.82 10.85 -5.13
CA GLY A 264 2.28 10.87 -5.21
C GLY A 264 2.90 9.67 -5.94
N VAL A 265 2.09 8.76 -6.49
CA VAL A 265 2.58 7.64 -7.31
C VAL A 265 2.78 8.11 -8.75
N ASN A 266 3.93 7.78 -9.32
CA ASN A 266 4.22 7.98 -10.74
C ASN A 266 3.59 6.84 -11.56
N LYS A 267 2.73 7.20 -12.55
CA LYS A 267 1.98 6.21 -13.36
C LYS A 267 2.90 5.34 -14.21
N ALA A 268 3.88 5.93 -14.89
CA ALA A 268 4.80 5.19 -15.77
C ALA A 268 5.71 4.23 -14.96
N GLU A 269 6.20 4.66 -13.79
CA GLU A 269 6.98 3.80 -12.89
C GLU A 269 6.12 2.66 -12.32
N LEU A 270 4.85 2.91 -12.03
CA LEU A 270 3.91 1.90 -11.58
C LEU A 270 3.72 0.82 -12.66
N ILE A 271 3.43 1.22 -13.91
CA ILE A 271 3.26 0.30 -15.05
C ILE A 271 4.54 -0.53 -15.25
N LYS A 272 5.70 0.13 -15.23
CA LYS A 272 6.99 -0.54 -15.34
C LYS A 272 7.20 -1.55 -14.20
N SER A 273 6.90 -1.18 -12.96
CA SER A 273 7.05 -2.10 -11.81
C SER A 273 6.16 -3.33 -11.92
N ILE A 274 4.94 -3.18 -12.45
CA ILE A 274 4.04 -4.31 -12.73
C ILE A 274 4.67 -5.23 -13.80
N ALA A 275 5.17 -4.66 -14.90
CA ALA A 275 5.81 -5.41 -15.97
C ALA A 275 7.08 -6.15 -15.48
N ASP A 276 7.89 -5.51 -14.64
CA ASP A 276 9.09 -6.12 -14.05
C ASP A 276 8.72 -7.32 -13.16
N LEU A 277 7.67 -7.21 -12.32
CA LEU A 277 7.18 -8.31 -11.48
C LEU A 277 6.65 -9.49 -12.31
N VAL A 278 6.04 -9.23 -13.46
CA VAL A 278 5.60 -10.27 -14.40
C VAL A 278 6.80 -10.96 -15.05
N ASN A 279 7.78 -10.20 -15.52
CA ASN A 279 9.01 -10.72 -16.15
C ASN A 279 9.86 -11.54 -15.16
N GLU A 280 9.88 -11.14 -13.89
CA GLU A 280 10.57 -11.86 -12.81
C GLU A 280 9.77 -13.07 -12.30
N HIS A 281 8.60 -13.38 -12.88
CA HIS A 281 7.70 -14.46 -12.45
C HIS A 281 7.27 -14.37 -10.98
N LYS A 282 7.25 -13.18 -10.40
CA LYS A 282 6.73 -12.93 -9.04
C LYS A 282 5.20 -12.83 -9.04
N ILE A 283 4.62 -12.32 -10.14
CA ILE A 283 3.18 -12.32 -10.37
C ILE A 283 2.90 -13.09 -11.64
N ASP A 284 2.27 -14.26 -11.51
CA ASP A 284 1.73 -15.01 -12.63
C ASP A 284 0.28 -14.59 -12.87
N GLY A 285 -0.22 -14.82 -14.09
CA GLY A 285 -1.62 -14.56 -14.42
C GLY A 285 -1.85 -13.25 -15.17
N ILE A 286 -0.84 -12.42 -15.40
CA ILE A 286 -0.91 -11.23 -16.26
C ILE A 286 -0.39 -11.57 -17.64
N SER A 287 -1.14 -11.19 -18.69
CA SER A 287 -0.72 -11.35 -20.10
C SER A 287 -0.14 -10.07 -20.66
N ASN A 288 -0.73 -8.92 -20.35
CA ASN A 288 -0.29 -7.61 -20.82
C ASN A 288 -0.65 -6.50 -19.85
N VAL A 289 0.04 -5.35 -19.96
CA VAL A 289 -0.27 -4.12 -19.21
C VAL A 289 -0.19 -2.96 -20.17
N ASN A 290 -1.30 -2.26 -20.37
CA ASN A 290 -1.42 -1.12 -21.27
C ASN A 290 -1.79 0.15 -20.51
N ASP A 291 -1.29 1.27 -20.98
CA ASP A 291 -1.76 2.60 -20.60
C ASP A 291 -2.73 3.10 -21.68
N GLU A 292 -3.99 3.20 -21.32
CA GLU A 292 -5.07 3.71 -22.16
C GLU A 292 -5.57 5.07 -21.67
N SER A 293 -4.77 5.76 -20.83
CA SER A 293 -5.14 7.06 -20.28
C SER A 293 -5.25 8.11 -21.39
N ASP A 294 -6.32 8.90 -21.36
CA ASP A 294 -6.61 9.93 -22.33
C ASP A 294 -7.10 11.23 -21.67
N ARG A 295 -7.82 12.07 -22.41
CA ARG A 295 -8.38 13.34 -21.89
C ARG A 295 -9.55 13.15 -20.94
N GLU A 296 -10.18 11.98 -20.94
CA GLU A 296 -11.31 11.65 -20.08
C GLU A 296 -10.83 11.20 -18.69
N GLY A 297 -9.58 10.72 -18.59
CA GLY A 297 -8.98 10.36 -17.31
C GLY A 297 -7.88 9.31 -17.40
N LEU A 298 -7.47 8.85 -16.21
CA LEU A 298 -6.50 7.78 -16.06
C LEU A 298 -7.17 6.43 -16.32
N ARG A 299 -6.57 5.60 -17.16
CA ARG A 299 -7.00 4.23 -17.43
C ARG A 299 -5.78 3.32 -17.69
N ILE A 300 -5.39 2.55 -16.68
CA ILE A 300 -4.38 1.49 -16.84
C ILE A 300 -5.13 0.18 -16.93
N VAL A 301 -4.88 -0.60 -17.98
CA VAL A 301 -5.52 -1.89 -18.25
C VAL A 301 -4.51 -3.01 -18.06
N VAL A 302 -4.81 -3.94 -17.14
CA VAL A 302 -4.05 -5.16 -16.91
C VAL A 302 -4.86 -6.34 -17.43
N ASP A 303 -4.42 -6.95 -18.53
CA ASP A 303 -5.04 -8.12 -19.11
C ASP A 303 -4.66 -9.39 -18.32
N VAL A 304 -5.66 -10.11 -17.82
CA VAL A 304 -5.48 -11.33 -17.01
C VAL A 304 -5.51 -12.55 -17.94
N LYS A 305 -4.66 -13.56 -17.69
CA LYS A 305 -4.69 -14.82 -18.43
C LYS A 305 -5.96 -15.61 -18.13
N ARG A 306 -6.41 -16.46 -19.09
CA ARG A 306 -7.64 -17.26 -18.96
C ARG A 306 -7.69 -18.19 -17.74
N ASP A 307 -6.54 -18.70 -17.36
CA ASP A 307 -6.34 -19.64 -16.25
C ASP A 307 -6.07 -18.96 -14.90
N ALA A 308 -6.17 -17.63 -14.84
CA ALA A 308 -5.90 -16.86 -13.64
C ALA A 308 -7.15 -16.12 -13.14
N ASN A 309 -7.30 -16.07 -11.82
CA ASN A 309 -8.37 -15.32 -11.18
C ASN A 309 -7.98 -13.84 -11.03
N ALA A 310 -8.76 -12.93 -11.61
CA ALA A 310 -8.49 -11.49 -11.62
C ALA A 310 -8.38 -10.91 -10.20
N ASN A 311 -9.20 -11.35 -9.25
CA ASN A 311 -9.14 -10.87 -7.87
C ASN A 311 -7.83 -11.26 -7.18
N VAL A 312 -7.34 -12.47 -7.42
CA VAL A 312 -6.07 -12.94 -6.86
C VAL A 312 -4.89 -12.15 -7.42
N VAL A 313 -4.92 -11.89 -8.73
CA VAL A 313 -3.92 -11.04 -9.39
C VAL A 313 -3.97 -9.63 -8.81
N LEU A 314 -5.16 -9.04 -8.67
CA LEU A 314 -5.36 -7.71 -8.10
C LEU A 314 -4.83 -7.61 -6.66
N ASN A 315 -5.10 -8.62 -5.82
CA ASN A 315 -4.59 -8.65 -4.45
C ASN A 315 -3.05 -8.74 -4.40
N LYS A 316 -2.43 -9.51 -5.31
CA LYS A 316 -0.98 -9.53 -5.46
C LYS A 316 -0.43 -8.18 -5.90
N LEU A 317 -1.10 -7.50 -6.83
CA LEU A 317 -0.75 -6.15 -7.27
C LEU A 317 -0.82 -5.14 -6.12
N PHE A 318 -1.86 -5.15 -5.29
CA PHE A 318 -1.94 -4.30 -4.09
C PHE A 318 -0.82 -4.57 -3.08
N LYS A 319 -0.41 -5.81 -2.93
CA LYS A 319 0.63 -6.20 -1.97
C LYS A 319 2.05 -5.89 -2.45
N MET A 320 2.30 -5.96 -3.76
CA MET A 320 3.64 -5.94 -4.34
C MET A 320 3.97 -4.66 -5.13
N THR A 321 2.99 -3.79 -5.38
CA THR A 321 3.15 -2.56 -6.16
C THR A 321 2.64 -1.33 -5.43
N ALA A 322 2.88 -0.15 -5.99
CA ALA A 322 2.37 1.12 -5.47
C ALA A 322 0.86 1.35 -5.72
N LEU A 323 0.12 0.35 -6.25
CA LEU A 323 -1.36 0.38 -6.26
C LEU A 323 -1.96 0.44 -4.85
N GLN A 324 -1.24 -0.02 -3.85
CA GLN A 324 -1.49 0.27 -2.45
C GLN A 324 -0.21 0.76 -1.80
N THR A 325 -0.27 1.96 -1.24
CA THR A 325 0.86 2.58 -0.55
C THR A 325 0.39 3.28 0.72
N SER A 326 1.32 3.80 1.51
CA SER A 326 0.97 4.53 2.72
C SER A 326 1.56 5.93 2.70
N PHE A 327 0.73 6.91 3.06
CA PHE A 327 1.16 8.27 3.31
C PHE A 327 1.57 8.41 4.78
N ALA A 328 2.86 8.65 5.01
CA ALA A 328 3.38 8.88 6.36
C ALA A 328 3.14 10.34 6.75
N VAL A 329 2.10 10.58 7.55
CA VAL A 329 1.77 11.91 8.06
C VAL A 329 2.78 12.34 9.11
N ASN A 330 3.33 13.54 8.94
CA ASN A 330 4.15 14.23 9.92
C ASN A 330 3.82 15.73 9.86
N CYS A 331 2.90 16.16 10.70
CA CYS A 331 2.35 17.51 10.70
C CYS A 331 3.25 18.46 11.46
N ILE A 332 4.36 18.88 10.84
CA ILE A 332 5.28 19.88 11.41
C ILE A 332 5.13 21.18 10.63
N ALA A 333 4.88 22.28 11.34
CA ALA A 333 4.83 23.62 10.75
C ALA A 333 5.40 24.67 11.72
N LEU A 334 5.61 25.87 11.21
CA LEU A 334 6.06 27.02 11.99
C LEU A 334 4.86 27.67 12.68
N VAL A 335 4.94 27.77 14.01
CA VAL A 335 4.01 28.53 14.86
C VAL A 335 4.80 29.66 15.48
N HIS A 336 4.53 30.89 15.08
CA HIS A 336 5.31 32.08 15.48
C HIS A 336 6.83 31.89 15.27
N GLY A 337 7.21 31.37 14.10
CA GLY A 337 8.61 31.15 13.72
C GLY A 337 9.31 29.95 14.37
N ARG A 338 8.58 29.13 15.17
CA ARG A 338 9.13 27.93 15.83
C ARG A 338 8.49 26.66 15.27
N PRO A 339 9.27 25.63 14.92
CA PRO A 339 8.73 24.37 14.43
C PRO A 339 8.02 23.60 15.56
N LYS A 340 6.80 23.16 15.31
CA LYS A 340 6.00 22.33 16.24
C LYS A 340 5.32 21.21 15.48
N VAL A 341 5.14 20.06 16.14
CA VAL A 341 4.22 19.01 15.70
C VAL A 341 2.82 19.45 16.10
N LEU A 342 1.88 19.41 15.16
CA LEU A 342 0.54 19.95 15.34
C LEU A 342 -0.51 18.85 15.20
N THR A 343 -1.52 18.91 16.07
CA THR A 343 -2.75 18.13 15.96
C THR A 343 -3.71 18.79 14.95
N LEU A 344 -4.77 18.09 14.54
CA LEU A 344 -5.82 18.70 13.70
C LEU A 344 -6.42 19.96 14.38
N LYS A 345 -6.70 19.87 15.69
CA LYS A 345 -7.23 20.99 16.48
C LYS A 345 -6.27 22.18 16.49
N ASP A 346 -4.95 21.93 16.64
CA ASP A 346 -3.95 23.00 16.62
C ASP A 346 -3.89 23.72 15.26
N CYS A 347 -3.99 22.98 14.16
CA CYS A 347 -4.00 23.56 12.82
C CYS A 347 -5.21 24.47 12.62
N ILE A 348 -6.41 23.98 12.97
CA ILE A 348 -7.64 24.76 12.87
C ILE A 348 -7.58 25.99 13.77
N ARG A 349 -7.13 25.82 15.03
CA ARG A 349 -6.98 26.93 15.98
C ARG A 349 -6.09 28.04 15.42
N CYS A 350 -4.87 27.72 14.98
CA CYS A 350 -3.94 28.70 14.45
C CYS A 350 -4.48 29.44 13.22
N PHE A 351 -5.23 28.75 12.37
CA PHE A 351 -5.88 29.40 11.23
C PHE A 351 -7.01 30.34 11.67
N VAL A 352 -7.86 29.92 12.60
CA VAL A 352 -8.99 30.73 13.10
C VAL A 352 -8.46 31.96 13.85
N GLU A 353 -7.45 31.80 14.70
CA GLU A 353 -6.78 32.91 15.39
C GLU A 353 -6.19 33.92 14.39
N HIS A 354 -5.54 33.43 13.35
CA HIS A 354 -5.01 34.30 12.28
C HIS A 354 -6.12 35.01 11.51
N ARG A 355 -7.22 34.32 11.18
CA ARG A 355 -8.36 34.98 10.52
C ARG A 355 -8.98 36.05 11.39
N HIS A 356 -9.10 35.79 12.68
CA HIS A 356 -9.59 36.78 13.64
C HIS A 356 -8.73 38.05 13.63
N ASP A 357 -7.39 37.88 13.70
CA ASP A 357 -6.47 39.04 13.66
C ASP A 357 -6.58 39.81 12.31
N VAL A 358 -6.67 39.10 11.21
CA VAL A 358 -6.85 39.70 9.87
C VAL A 358 -8.15 40.47 9.78
N VAL A 359 -9.28 39.94 10.26
CA VAL A 359 -10.57 40.64 10.26
C VAL A 359 -10.53 41.92 11.12
N ILE A 360 -9.93 41.84 12.32
CA ILE A 360 -9.75 43.00 13.18
C ILE A 360 -8.86 44.07 12.54
N ARG A 361 -7.71 43.69 11.97
CA ARG A 361 -6.81 44.65 11.31
C ARG A 361 -7.47 45.29 10.09
N ARG A 362 -8.12 44.50 9.23
CA ARG A 362 -8.89 44.98 8.09
C ARG A 362 -9.98 45.99 8.54
N THR A 363 -10.76 45.63 9.55
CA THR A 363 -11.83 46.47 10.07
C THR A 363 -11.32 47.78 10.63
N LYS A 364 -10.17 47.77 11.36
CA LYS A 364 -9.51 48.99 11.82
C LYS A 364 -9.07 49.89 10.69
N TYR A 365 -8.50 49.29 9.63
CA TYR A 365 -8.09 50.04 8.42
C TYR A 365 -9.33 50.65 7.73
N ASP A 366 -10.38 49.86 7.48
CA ASP A 366 -11.60 50.30 6.82
C ASP A 366 -12.32 51.33 7.67
N LEU A 367 -12.37 51.21 8.99
CA LEU A 367 -12.91 52.19 9.92
C LEU A 367 -12.15 53.50 9.83
N ARG A 368 -10.80 53.47 9.92
CA ARG A 368 -9.98 54.67 9.75
C ARG A 368 -10.25 55.37 8.43
N LYS A 369 -10.34 54.63 7.34
CA LYS A 369 -10.61 55.20 6.01
C LYS A 369 -12.05 55.74 5.89
N ALA A 370 -13.01 55.12 6.50
CA ALA A 370 -14.38 55.57 6.56
C ALA A 370 -14.51 56.85 7.38
N GLN A 371 -13.84 56.94 8.55
CA GLN A 371 -13.78 58.15 9.38
C GLN A 371 -13.08 59.30 8.67
N GLU A 372 -11.91 59.06 8.03
CA GLU A 372 -11.22 60.05 7.18
C GLU A 372 -12.16 60.59 6.09
N ARG A 373 -12.94 59.75 5.43
CA ARG A 373 -13.89 60.16 4.37
C ARG A 373 -15.12 60.85 4.94
N ALA A 374 -15.68 60.37 6.05
CA ALA A 374 -16.80 61.01 6.75
C ALA A 374 -16.45 62.46 7.16
N HIS A 375 -15.24 62.61 7.74
CA HIS A 375 -14.72 63.91 8.17
C HIS A 375 -14.61 64.92 6.99
N ILE A 376 -14.12 64.45 5.82
CA ILE A 376 -14.10 65.32 4.62
C ILE A 376 -15.54 65.65 4.15
N LEU A 377 -16.45 64.67 4.16
CA LEU A 377 -17.82 64.89 3.74
C LEU A 377 -18.57 65.88 4.66
N GLU A 378 -18.30 65.79 5.96
CA GLU A 378 -18.82 66.74 6.95
C GLU A 378 -18.48 68.19 6.58
N GLY A 379 -17.21 68.45 6.27
CA GLY A 379 -16.74 69.73 5.78
C GLY A 379 -17.42 70.17 4.48
N LEU A 380 -17.61 69.22 3.53
CA LEU A 380 -18.26 69.50 2.24
C LEU A 380 -19.78 69.78 2.41
N ILE A 381 -20.44 69.14 3.35
CA ILE A 381 -21.84 69.36 3.67
C ILE A 381 -22.00 70.78 4.26
N ILE A 382 -21.15 71.11 5.26
CA ILE A 382 -21.16 72.49 5.85
C ILE A 382 -20.95 73.54 4.74
N ALA A 383 -20.04 73.28 3.81
CA ALA A 383 -19.82 74.18 2.67
C ALA A 383 -21.04 74.29 1.70
N SER A 384 -21.67 73.18 1.46
CA SER A 384 -22.83 73.01 0.57
C SER A 384 -24.05 73.80 1.13
N ASP A 385 -24.29 73.60 2.44
CA ASP A 385 -25.38 74.28 3.16
C ASP A 385 -25.17 75.82 3.23
N ASN A 386 -23.91 76.27 3.12
CA ASN A 386 -23.55 77.69 3.22
C ASN A 386 -22.87 78.22 1.93
N ILE A 387 -23.31 77.76 0.79
CA ILE A 387 -22.61 77.88 -0.51
C ILE A 387 -22.34 79.33 -0.91
N ASP A 388 -23.30 80.26 -0.73
CA ASP A 388 -23.16 81.68 -1.09
C ASP A 388 -21.99 82.31 -0.29
N GLU A 389 -21.91 81.99 1.01
CA GLU A 389 -20.87 82.49 1.86
C GLU A 389 -19.48 81.90 1.52
N VAL A 390 -19.42 80.60 1.25
CA VAL A 390 -18.19 79.93 0.82
C VAL A 390 -17.64 80.51 -0.45
N VAL A 391 -18.53 80.68 -1.48
CA VAL A 391 -18.13 81.27 -2.78
C VAL A 391 -17.68 82.71 -2.60
N ARG A 392 -18.32 83.50 -1.71
CA ARG A 392 -17.94 84.89 -1.39
C ARG A 392 -16.53 84.93 -0.76
N ILE A 393 -16.28 84.04 0.19
CA ILE A 393 -14.94 83.94 0.89
C ILE A 393 -13.86 83.58 -0.11
N ILE A 394 -14.07 82.58 -0.94
CA ILE A 394 -13.10 82.11 -1.93
C ILE A 394 -12.81 83.19 -2.96
N ARG A 395 -13.82 83.89 -3.47
CA ARG A 395 -13.65 85.03 -4.39
C ARG A 395 -12.93 86.24 -3.79
N ALA A 396 -13.09 86.48 -2.47
CA ALA A 396 -12.43 87.57 -1.79
C ALA A 396 -10.94 87.31 -1.47
N SER A 397 -10.50 86.06 -1.44
CA SER A 397 -9.17 85.65 -1.14
C SER A 397 -8.28 85.70 -2.34
N LYS A 398 -6.98 86.13 -2.17
CA LYS A 398 -6.01 86.27 -3.25
C LYS A 398 -5.26 84.99 -3.57
N THR A 399 -5.17 84.13 -2.60
CA THR A 399 -4.50 82.78 -2.70
C THR A 399 -5.36 81.70 -2.16
N PRO A 400 -5.20 80.44 -2.63
CA PRO A 400 -5.89 79.27 -2.05
C PRO A 400 -5.63 79.12 -0.56
N GLN A 401 -4.43 79.48 -0.05
CA GLN A 401 -4.08 79.39 1.32
C GLN A 401 -4.87 80.38 2.18
N GLU A 402 -5.02 81.63 1.76
CA GLU A 402 -5.85 82.65 2.40
C GLU A 402 -7.31 82.22 2.44
N ALA A 403 -7.83 81.55 1.38
CA ALA A 403 -9.19 81.04 1.34
C ALA A 403 -9.38 79.95 2.38
N MET A 404 -8.43 79.00 2.49
CA MET A 404 -8.49 77.94 3.50
C MET A 404 -8.51 78.51 4.91
N GLU A 405 -7.59 79.41 5.24
CA GLU A 405 -7.52 80.05 6.59
C GLU A 405 -8.83 80.79 6.93
N ALA A 406 -9.44 81.49 5.96
CA ALA A 406 -10.69 82.18 6.16
C ALA A 406 -11.90 81.26 6.37
N LEU A 407 -11.91 80.11 5.62
CA LEU A 407 -12.91 79.05 5.77
C LEU A 407 -12.79 78.34 7.13
N MET A 408 -11.57 77.97 7.52
CA MET A 408 -11.27 77.38 8.81
C MET A 408 -11.71 78.25 9.98
N LYS A 409 -11.41 79.56 9.92
CA LYS A 409 -11.81 80.50 10.95
C LYS A 409 -13.36 80.74 10.99
N ARG A 410 -13.99 80.71 9.83
CA ARG A 410 -15.42 81.03 9.74
C ARG A 410 -16.35 79.89 10.13
N PHE A 411 -16.04 78.67 9.73
CA PHE A 411 -16.87 77.49 9.90
C PHE A 411 -16.30 76.50 10.90
N SER A 412 -15.20 76.87 11.59
CA SER A 412 -14.48 76.00 12.54
C SER A 412 -14.02 74.67 11.93
N LEU A 413 -13.58 74.74 10.63
CA LEU A 413 -13.08 73.58 9.88
C LEU A 413 -11.59 73.40 10.16
N ASP A 414 -11.11 72.18 9.92
CA ASP A 414 -9.67 71.92 9.92
C ASP A 414 -9.05 72.09 8.52
N GLU A 415 -7.73 71.93 8.40
CA GLU A 415 -6.98 72.14 7.15
C GLU A 415 -7.42 71.19 6.07
N VAL A 416 -7.69 69.91 6.40
CA VAL A 416 -8.11 68.87 5.46
C VAL A 416 -9.47 69.18 4.88
N GLN A 417 -10.45 69.57 5.71
CA GLN A 417 -11.79 69.96 5.28
C GLN A 417 -11.75 71.24 4.42
N ALA A 418 -11.00 72.25 4.86
CA ALA A 418 -10.89 73.52 4.15
C ALA A 418 -10.24 73.31 2.77
N LYS A 419 -9.23 72.46 2.67
CA LYS A 419 -8.57 72.08 1.40
C LYS A 419 -9.57 71.35 0.48
N ALA A 420 -10.32 70.41 0.99
CA ALA A 420 -11.36 69.69 0.19
C ALA A 420 -12.44 70.64 -0.36
N ILE A 421 -12.78 71.69 0.39
CA ILE A 421 -13.72 72.70 -0.07
C ILE A 421 -13.14 73.60 -1.17
N VAL A 422 -11.89 74.02 -1.03
CA VAL A 422 -11.20 74.87 -2.04
C VAL A 422 -10.96 74.04 -3.33
N ASP A 423 -10.66 72.76 -3.24
CA ASP A 423 -10.46 71.87 -4.40
C ASP A 423 -11.80 71.39 -5.03
N MET A 424 -12.96 71.76 -4.50
CA MET A 424 -14.29 71.36 -4.97
C MET A 424 -14.59 71.94 -6.35
N ARG A 425 -15.11 71.06 -7.26
CA ARG A 425 -15.54 71.51 -8.60
C ARG A 425 -16.88 72.18 -8.54
N LEU A 426 -17.06 73.28 -9.35
CA LEU A 426 -18.28 73.99 -9.46
C LEU A 426 -19.51 73.09 -9.83
N SER A 427 -19.29 72.01 -10.52
CA SER A 427 -20.36 71.00 -10.84
C SER A 427 -20.91 70.32 -9.61
N GLN A 428 -20.17 70.28 -8.52
CA GLN A 428 -20.61 69.63 -7.24
C GLN A 428 -21.54 70.56 -6.41
N LEU A 429 -21.74 71.73 -6.82
CA LEU A 429 -22.60 72.71 -6.16
C LEU A 429 -24.08 72.62 -6.58
N THR A 430 -24.49 71.67 -7.39
CA THR A 430 -25.86 71.43 -7.84
C THR A 430 -26.69 70.72 -6.75
N ASN A 431 -28.01 71.01 -6.62
CA ASN A 431 -28.87 70.34 -5.62
C ASN A 431 -28.87 68.83 -5.71
N ILE A 432 -28.78 68.28 -6.92
CA ILE A 432 -28.64 66.80 -7.13
C ILE A 432 -27.33 66.23 -6.51
N GLN A 433 -26.28 67.01 -6.45
CA GLN A 433 -25.03 66.62 -5.84
C GLN A 433 -25.05 66.77 -4.30
N GLN A 434 -25.79 67.77 -3.77
CA GLN A 434 -26.00 67.88 -2.32
C GLN A 434 -26.73 66.69 -1.76
N ASP A 435 -27.83 66.25 -2.39
CA ASP A 435 -28.55 65.06 -1.96
C ASP A 435 -27.59 63.78 -1.98
N LYS A 436 -26.73 63.67 -2.96
CA LYS A 436 -25.73 62.58 -3.03
C LYS A 436 -24.69 62.66 -1.91
N LEU A 437 -24.23 63.82 -1.52
CA LEU A 437 -23.27 63.99 -0.41
C LEU A 437 -23.89 63.56 0.92
N HIS A 438 -25.18 63.95 1.18
CA HIS A 438 -25.92 63.50 2.35
C HIS A 438 -26.16 62.00 2.36
N GLN A 439 -26.48 61.42 1.21
CA GLN A 439 -26.66 59.96 1.08
C GLN A 439 -25.34 59.22 1.32
N GLU A 440 -24.21 59.65 0.70
CA GLU A 440 -22.88 59.05 0.90
C GLU A 440 -22.45 59.14 2.37
N TYR A 441 -22.71 60.32 3.01
CA TYR A 441 -22.41 60.46 4.46
C TYR A 441 -23.21 59.50 5.33
N ALA A 442 -24.50 59.38 5.08
CA ALA A 442 -25.38 58.46 5.82
C ALA A 442 -25.00 56.95 5.61
N GLU A 443 -24.51 56.61 4.42
CA GLU A 443 -24.01 55.26 4.12
C GLU A 443 -22.68 54.98 4.84
N ILE A 444 -21.80 55.99 4.88
CA ILE A 444 -20.53 55.88 5.60
C ILE A 444 -20.73 55.79 7.11
N GLU A 445 -21.65 56.57 7.68
CA GLU A 445 -22.01 56.45 9.09
C GLU A 445 -22.52 55.05 9.47
N LYS A 446 -23.36 54.44 8.62
CA LYS A 446 -23.80 53.06 8.83
C LYS A 446 -22.61 52.07 8.78
N ARG A 447 -21.66 52.30 7.86
CA ARG A 447 -20.45 51.45 7.75
C ARG A 447 -19.57 51.66 8.98
N ILE A 448 -19.37 52.88 9.49
CA ILE A 448 -18.62 53.17 10.70
C ILE A 448 -19.25 52.42 11.89
N ALA A 449 -20.57 52.55 12.09
CA ALA A 449 -21.25 51.84 13.15
C ALA A 449 -21.11 50.29 13.03
N TYR A 450 -21.15 49.77 11.83
CA TYR A 450 -20.92 48.34 11.56
C TYR A 450 -19.50 47.94 11.92
N PHE A 451 -18.48 48.72 11.53
CA PHE A 451 -17.08 48.43 11.87
C PHE A 451 -16.80 48.55 13.36
N GLU A 452 -17.40 49.54 14.03
CA GLU A 452 -17.30 49.69 15.49
C GLU A 452 -17.98 48.53 16.21
N GLN A 453 -19.07 48.00 15.70
CA GLN A 453 -19.73 46.84 16.26
C GLN A 453 -18.83 45.60 16.13
N ILE A 454 -18.14 45.38 15.00
CA ILE A 454 -17.19 44.26 14.81
C ILE A 454 -16.03 44.36 15.84
N LEU A 455 -15.53 45.55 16.09
CA LEU A 455 -14.40 45.80 16.99
C LEU A 455 -14.75 45.73 18.48
N SER A 456 -16.02 46.01 18.83
CA SER A 456 -16.48 46.05 20.22
C SER A 456 -17.11 44.73 20.68
N ASP A 457 -17.67 43.95 19.75
CA ASP A 457 -18.38 42.70 20.04
C ASP A 457 -17.69 41.51 19.38
N ASP A 458 -17.00 40.69 20.20
CA ASP A 458 -16.28 39.50 19.76
C ASP A 458 -17.19 38.45 19.14
N GLU A 459 -18.41 38.26 19.63
CA GLU A 459 -19.38 37.33 19.06
C GLU A 459 -19.85 37.78 17.69
N PHE A 460 -20.02 39.09 17.50
CA PHE A 460 -20.32 39.63 16.18
C PHE A 460 -19.15 39.46 15.22
N CYS A 461 -17.91 39.66 15.65
CA CYS A 461 -16.71 39.41 14.88
C CYS A 461 -16.64 37.93 14.45
N LYS A 462 -16.88 36.99 15.37
CA LYS A 462 -16.96 35.56 15.05
C LYS A 462 -18.04 35.23 14.03
N LYS A 463 -19.20 35.89 14.12
CA LYS A 463 -20.26 35.72 13.12
C LYS A 463 -19.79 36.16 11.72
N VAL A 464 -19.16 37.35 11.60
CA VAL A 464 -18.60 37.82 10.33
C VAL A 464 -17.56 36.84 9.78
N MET A 465 -16.69 36.30 10.63
CA MET A 465 -15.72 35.28 10.22
C MET A 465 -16.39 34.02 9.67
N LYS A 466 -17.44 33.53 10.33
CA LYS A 466 -18.21 32.37 9.87
C LYS A 466 -18.88 32.63 8.53
N ASP A 467 -19.53 33.77 8.38
CA ASP A 467 -20.19 34.15 7.14
C ASP A 467 -19.20 34.21 5.96
N GLU A 468 -17.99 34.77 6.17
CA GLU A 468 -16.92 34.79 5.16
C GLU A 468 -16.39 33.39 4.82
N LEU A 469 -16.24 32.48 5.81
CA LEU A 469 -15.82 31.12 5.58
C LEU A 469 -16.86 30.31 4.80
N LEU A 470 -18.15 30.52 5.12
CA LEU A 470 -19.26 29.88 4.40
C LEU A 470 -19.36 30.38 2.95
N GLU A 471 -19.14 31.68 2.70
CA GLU A 471 -19.03 32.22 1.34
C GLU A 471 -17.91 31.53 0.54
N ILE A 472 -16.74 31.33 1.15
CA ILE A 472 -15.63 30.61 0.52
C ILE A 472 -16.01 29.16 0.22
N LYS A 473 -16.69 28.48 1.15
CA LYS A 473 -17.18 27.11 0.94
C LYS A 473 -18.16 27.03 -0.24
N GLU A 474 -19.10 27.96 -0.31
CA GLU A 474 -20.07 27.98 -1.42
C GLU A 474 -19.42 28.27 -2.78
N LYS A 475 -18.42 29.17 -2.80
CA LYS A 475 -17.79 29.62 -4.04
C LYS A 475 -16.74 28.62 -4.58
N TYR A 476 -15.99 27.93 -3.72
CA TYR A 476 -14.85 27.10 -4.10
C TYR A 476 -14.95 25.66 -3.64
N GLY A 477 -15.97 25.30 -2.84
CA GLY A 477 -16.16 23.94 -2.35
C GLY A 477 -16.54 22.98 -3.46
N ASP A 478 -15.94 21.79 -3.43
CA ASP A 478 -16.27 20.66 -4.29
C ASP A 478 -16.49 19.38 -3.47
N GLY A 479 -16.96 18.33 -4.14
CA GLY A 479 -17.13 17.03 -3.51
C GLY A 479 -15.79 16.37 -3.10
N ARG A 480 -15.86 15.45 -2.13
CA ARG A 480 -14.73 14.60 -1.76
C ARG A 480 -14.34 13.72 -2.96
N ARG A 481 -13.04 13.64 -3.26
CA ARG A 481 -12.49 12.79 -4.32
C ARG A 481 -12.07 11.42 -3.79
N THR A 482 -11.44 11.38 -2.61
CA THR A 482 -10.96 10.13 -2.00
C THR A 482 -12.07 9.47 -1.19
N GLU A 483 -12.41 8.22 -1.51
CA GLU A 483 -13.41 7.43 -0.78
C GLU A 483 -12.79 6.79 0.48
N ILE A 484 -13.59 6.66 1.55
CA ILE A 484 -13.16 6.07 2.82
C ILE A 484 -13.76 4.66 2.93
N LYS A 485 -12.90 3.64 3.03
CA LYS A 485 -13.29 2.26 3.33
C LYS A 485 -12.99 1.97 4.80
N LEU A 486 -14.02 1.80 5.61
CA LEU A 486 -13.91 1.63 7.07
C LEU A 486 -13.28 0.29 7.45
N SER A 487 -13.51 -0.76 6.68
CA SER A 487 -12.88 -2.05 6.88
C SER A 487 -11.47 -2.03 6.28
N SER A 488 -10.49 -2.33 7.12
CA SER A 488 -9.17 -2.75 6.67
C SER A 488 -9.16 -4.24 6.31
N GLU A 489 -10.31 -4.84 5.98
CA GLU A 489 -10.34 -6.22 5.52
C GLU A 489 -9.39 -6.30 4.34
N GLU A 490 -8.19 -6.74 4.63
CA GLU A 490 -7.34 -7.38 3.65
C GLU A 490 -8.23 -8.47 3.07
N PHE A 491 -8.58 -8.37 1.80
CA PHE A 491 -9.22 -9.47 1.10
C PHE A 491 -8.39 -10.71 1.42
N ASN A 492 -9.00 -11.65 2.12
CA ASN A 492 -8.30 -12.90 2.38
C ASN A 492 -8.22 -13.62 1.03
N PRO A 493 -7.02 -13.82 0.46
CA PRO A 493 -6.91 -14.50 -0.83
C PRO A 493 -7.57 -15.89 -0.80
N GLU A 494 -7.78 -16.45 0.38
CA GLU A 494 -8.49 -17.71 0.61
C GLU A 494 -9.95 -17.64 0.12
N ASP A 495 -10.59 -16.46 0.18
CA ASP A 495 -11.99 -16.29 -0.23
C ASP A 495 -12.21 -16.46 -1.75
N PHE A 496 -11.12 -16.44 -2.54
CA PHE A 496 -11.17 -16.60 -4.00
C PHE A 496 -10.78 -17.98 -4.51
N TYR A 497 -10.44 -18.90 -3.62
CA TYR A 497 -10.19 -20.31 -3.94
C TYR A 497 -11.22 -21.17 -3.25
N ALA A 498 -11.84 -22.08 -3.99
CA ALA A 498 -12.57 -23.17 -3.36
C ALA A 498 -11.59 -24.00 -2.51
N ASP A 499 -12.02 -24.52 -1.36
CA ASP A 499 -11.16 -25.34 -0.48
C ASP A 499 -11.03 -26.76 -1.03
N ASP A 500 -10.63 -26.87 -2.32
CA ASP A 500 -10.50 -28.13 -3.04
C ASP A 500 -9.35 -28.98 -2.48
N GLU A 501 -9.53 -30.29 -2.55
CA GLU A 501 -8.50 -31.25 -2.18
C GLU A 501 -7.45 -31.38 -3.27
N VAL A 502 -6.19 -31.19 -2.87
CA VAL A 502 -5.03 -31.25 -3.76
C VAL A 502 -3.93 -32.16 -3.20
N VAL A 503 -3.10 -32.67 -4.08
CA VAL A 503 -1.89 -33.42 -3.74
C VAL A 503 -0.69 -32.54 -4.06
N ILE A 504 0.11 -32.27 -3.05
CA ILE A 504 1.37 -31.54 -3.18
C ILE A 504 2.49 -32.57 -3.37
N THR A 505 3.25 -32.44 -4.44
CA THR A 505 4.40 -33.28 -4.71
C THR A 505 5.68 -32.45 -4.66
N ILE A 506 6.72 -32.99 -4.00
CA ILE A 506 8.03 -32.38 -3.92
C ILE A 506 9.04 -33.42 -4.45
N SER A 507 9.86 -33.01 -5.45
CA SER A 507 10.89 -33.86 -5.99
C SER A 507 12.17 -33.79 -5.16
N HIS A 508 13.08 -34.77 -5.38
CA HIS A 508 14.37 -34.83 -4.71
C HIS A 508 15.23 -33.56 -4.98
N LEU A 509 15.14 -32.99 -6.16
CA LEU A 509 15.81 -31.74 -6.50
C LEU A 509 15.07 -30.48 -6.04
N GLY A 510 13.98 -30.63 -5.29
CA GLY A 510 13.24 -29.51 -4.68
C GLY A 510 12.26 -28.81 -5.62
N TYR A 511 11.73 -29.49 -6.65
CA TYR A 511 10.62 -28.98 -7.45
C TYR A 511 9.30 -29.28 -6.76
N ILE A 512 8.43 -28.31 -6.64
CA ILE A 512 7.12 -28.41 -5.99
C ILE A 512 5.99 -28.07 -6.96
N LYS A 513 4.89 -28.80 -6.86
CA LYS A 513 3.63 -28.50 -7.54
C LYS A 513 2.45 -29.00 -6.72
N ARG A 514 1.26 -28.45 -6.97
CA ARG A 514 -0.01 -29.02 -6.53
C ARG A 514 -0.77 -29.59 -7.73
N THR A 515 -1.46 -30.67 -7.54
CA THR A 515 -2.32 -31.34 -8.55
C THR A 515 -3.65 -31.67 -7.90
N PRO A 516 -4.80 -31.40 -8.55
CA PRO A 516 -6.10 -31.83 -8.01
C PRO A 516 -6.11 -33.31 -7.66
N LEU A 517 -6.71 -33.67 -6.51
CA LEU A 517 -6.79 -35.07 -6.09
C LEU A 517 -7.57 -35.93 -7.08
N ALA A 518 -8.56 -35.35 -7.75
CA ALA A 518 -9.38 -36.00 -8.79
C ALA A 518 -8.58 -36.57 -9.98
N ASP A 519 -7.38 -36.02 -10.26
CA ASP A 519 -6.49 -36.53 -11.31
C ASP A 519 -5.90 -37.92 -11.01
N PHE A 520 -6.00 -38.39 -9.77
CA PHE A 520 -5.47 -39.68 -9.33
C PHE A 520 -6.60 -40.69 -9.10
N ARG A 521 -6.91 -41.52 -10.11
CA ARG A 521 -7.94 -42.57 -10.02
C ARG A 521 -7.46 -43.78 -9.23
N THR A 522 -8.35 -44.42 -8.49
CA THR A 522 -8.08 -45.68 -7.75
C THR A 522 -7.79 -46.85 -8.67
N GLN A 523 -6.94 -47.78 -8.21
CA GLN A 523 -6.56 -48.98 -8.89
C GLN A 523 -6.66 -50.18 -7.91
N GLY A 524 -6.90 -51.34 -8.45
CA GLY A 524 -6.90 -52.59 -7.64
C GLY A 524 -5.51 -52.92 -7.06
N ARG A 525 -5.51 -53.59 -5.91
CA ARG A 525 -4.29 -54.08 -5.26
C ARG A 525 -3.40 -54.93 -6.20
N GLY A 526 -2.09 -54.65 -6.26
CA GLY A 526 -1.14 -55.31 -7.16
C GLY A 526 -1.13 -54.73 -8.57
N GLY A 527 -1.79 -53.61 -8.81
CA GLY A 527 -1.77 -52.89 -10.10
C GLY A 527 -0.37 -52.37 -10.46
N ILE A 528 -0.20 -52.02 -11.76
CA ILE A 528 1.11 -51.58 -12.29
C ILE A 528 1.39 -50.08 -11.98
N GLY A 529 0.33 -49.32 -11.61
CA GLY A 529 0.40 -47.86 -11.40
C GLY A 529 0.44 -47.07 -12.69
N SER A 530 0.36 -45.79 -12.58
CA SER A 530 0.48 -44.82 -13.67
C SER A 530 1.67 -43.87 -13.41
N ARG A 531 2.16 -43.18 -14.44
CA ARG A 531 3.27 -42.22 -14.28
C ARG A 531 2.77 -41.00 -13.49
N GLY A 532 3.37 -40.70 -12.35
CA GLY A 532 2.92 -39.66 -11.43
C GLY A 532 3.57 -38.28 -11.63
N GLY A 533 4.59 -38.21 -12.52
CA GLY A 533 5.29 -36.97 -12.80
C GLY A 533 6.20 -37.07 -14.01
N ALA A 534 6.63 -35.94 -14.60
CA ALA A 534 7.78 -35.85 -15.49
C ALA A 534 8.86 -35.12 -14.72
N THR A 535 9.88 -35.85 -14.34
CA THR A 535 11.07 -35.29 -13.64
C THR A 535 12.21 -35.09 -14.63
N ARG A 536 13.29 -34.42 -14.23
CA ARG A 536 14.57 -34.38 -14.96
C ARG A 536 15.26 -35.70 -14.82
N ASP A 537 16.25 -35.96 -15.70
CA ASP A 537 17.15 -37.08 -15.51
C ASP A 537 17.80 -37.00 -14.12
N GLU A 538 17.75 -38.07 -13.33
CA GLU A 538 18.21 -38.18 -11.94
C GLU A 538 17.29 -37.56 -10.85
N ASP A 539 16.10 -37.00 -11.19
CA ASP A 539 15.16 -36.53 -10.22
C ASP A 539 13.98 -37.50 -10.05
N PHE A 540 13.34 -37.52 -8.88
CA PHE A 540 12.17 -38.35 -8.59
C PHE A 540 11.32 -37.66 -7.52
N ILE A 541 10.02 -38.01 -7.44
CA ILE A 541 9.12 -37.48 -6.38
C ILE A 541 9.50 -38.15 -5.06
N GLU A 542 10.03 -37.35 -4.15
CA GLU A 542 10.47 -37.83 -2.82
C GLU A 542 9.33 -37.71 -1.79
N TYR A 543 8.54 -36.65 -1.83
CA TYR A 543 7.47 -36.37 -0.87
C TYR A 543 6.13 -36.11 -1.57
N ILE A 544 5.08 -36.61 -0.92
CA ILE A 544 3.67 -36.44 -1.30
C ILE A 544 2.87 -36.05 -0.06
N TYR A 545 2.10 -34.98 -0.17
CA TYR A 545 1.26 -34.48 0.92
C TYR A 545 -0.14 -34.15 0.40
N PRO A 546 -1.21 -34.74 0.95
CA PRO A 546 -2.55 -34.27 0.72
C PRO A 546 -2.79 -32.99 1.51
N ALA A 547 -3.50 -32.06 0.93
CA ALA A 547 -3.87 -30.79 1.57
C ALA A 547 -5.10 -30.20 0.91
N THR A 548 -5.73 -29.20 1.54
CA THR A 548 -6.74 -28.37 0.90
C THR A 548 -6.18 -27.00 0.55
N MET A 549 -6.84 -26.29 -0.36
CA MET A 549 -6.34 -25.00 -0.89
C MET A 549 -6.12 -23.96 0.19
N HIS A 550 -6.92 -23.96 1.26
CA HIS A 550 -6.80 -22.99 2.36
C HIS A 550 -5.77 -23.35 3.43
N ASN A 551 -5.17 -24.55 3.35
CA ASN A 551 -4.17 -24.94 4.33
C ASN A 551 -2.90 -24.08 4.25
N THR A 552 -2.23 -23.94 5.39
CA THR A 552 -0.87 -23.41 5.46
C THR A 552 0.09 -24.57 5.56
N MET A 553 1.05 -24.65 4.64
CA MET A 553 2.14 -25.60 4.69
C MET A 553 3.28 -25.06 5.51
N LEU A 554 3.74 -25.83 6.49
CA LEU A 554 4.99 -25.62 7.21
C LEU A 554 6.05 -26.55 6.61
N PHE A 555 7.13 -25.97 6.11
CA PHE A 555 8.26 -26.72 5.54
C PHE A 555 9.42 -26.72 6.53
N PHE A 556 9.90 -27.91 6.87
CA PHE A 556 11.01 -28.08 7.78
C PHE A 556 12.23 -28.56 7.02
N THR A 557 13.33 -27.80 7.12
CA THR A 557 14.55 -28.07 6.38
C THR A 557 15.49 -29.00 7.12
N ALA A 558 16.48 -29.57 6.38
CA ALA A 558 17.52 -30.41 6.93
C ALA A 558 18.32 -29.69 8.04
N LYS A 559 18.53 -28.38 7.92
CA LYS A 559 19.18 -27.55 8.93
C LYS A 559 18.29 -27.16 10.11
N GLY A 560 17.04 -27.65 10.14
CA GLY A 560 16.11 -27.44 11.25
C GLY A 560 15.42 -26.09 11.25
N LYS A 561 15.28 -25.40 10.12
CA LYS A 561 14.46 -24.19 9.95
C LYS A 561 13.02 -24.56 9.56
N CYS A 562 12.07 -23.69 9.89
CA CYS A 562 10.67 -23.75 9.47
C CYS A 562 10.34 -22.56 8.60
N PHE A 563 9.70 -22.81 7.44
CA PHE A 563 9.16 -21.83 6.51
C PHE A 563 7.65 -22.06 6.30
N TRP A 564 6.92 -21.04 5.82
CA TRP A 564 5.48 -21.08 5.60
C TRP A 564 5.14 -20.76 4.15
N LEU A 565 4.15 -21.45 3.61
CA LEU A 565 3.55 -21.16 2.32
C LEU A 565 2.08 -21.57 2.35
N LYS A 566 1.22 -20.76 1.75
CA LYS A 566 -0.18 -21.12 1.54
C LYS A 566 -0.30 -22.10 0.38
N VAL A 567 -1.19 -23.09 0.48
CA VAL A 567 -1.35 -24.10 -0.57
C VAL A 567 -1.76 -23.49 -1.91
N TYR A 568 -2.63 -22.48 -1.89
CA TYR A 568 -3.02 -21.77 -3.12
C TYR A 568 -1.87 -21.01 -3.80
N GLU A 569 -0.79 -20.69 -3.08
CA GLU A 569 0.41 -20.07 -3.65
C GLU A 569 1.33 -21.08 -4.36
N ILE A 570 1.17 -22.38 -4.10
CA ILE A 570 1.92 -23.44 -4.77
C ILE A 570 1.43 -23.54 -6.23
N PRO A 571 2.35 -23.56 -7.22
CA PRO A 571 1.95 -23.62 -8.62
C PRO A 571 1.15 -24.88 -8.93
N GLU A 572 0.05 -24.70 -9.62
CA GLU A 572 -0.74 -25.78 -10.16
C GLU A 572 -0.02 -26.44 -11.33
N GLY A 573 -0.07 -27.72 -11.43
CA GLY A 573 0.56 -28.49 -12.49
C GLY A 573 -0.20 -29.79 -12.77
N ALA A 574 -0.40 -30.08 -14.05
CA ALA A 574 -0.91 -31.37 -14.45
C ALA A 574 -0.04 -32.52 -13.89
N LYS A 575 -0.61 -33.71 -13.78
CA LYS A 575 0.07 -34.91 -13.24
C LYS A 575 1.48 -35.10 -13.81
N ASN A 576 1.69 -34.80 -15.09
CA ASN A 576 2.96 -34.96 -15.79
C ASN A 576 3.84 -33.67 -15.84
N ALA A 577 3.45 -32.58 -15.20
CA ALA A 577 4.25 -31.35 -15.17
C ALA A 577 5.42 -31.47 -14.19
N LYS A 578 6.51 -30.68 -14.42
CA LYS A 578 7.73 -30.72 -13.58
C LYS A 578 7.62 -29.91 -12.29
N GLY A 579 6.66 -29.00 -12.18
CA GLY A 579 6.57 -28.07 -11.06
C GLY A 579 7.58 -26.92 -11.13
N ARG A 580 7.71 -26.14 -10.05
CA ARG A 580 8.67 -25.03 -9.90
C ARG A 580 9.64 -25.30 -8.74
N ALA A 581 10.85 -24.77 -8.85
CA ALA A 581 11.82 -24.86 -7.77
C ALA A 581 11.32 -24.11 -6.53
N ILE A 582 11.31 -24.79 -5.38
CA ILE A 582 10.79 -24.24 -4.13
C ILE A 582 11.61 -23.06 -3.61
N GLN A 583 12.88 -22.97 -4.00
CA GLN A 583 13.76 -21.83 -3.71
C GLN A 583 13.27 -20.51 -4.33
N ASN A 584 12.46 -20.56 -5.40
CA ASN A 584 11.82 -19.38 -5.99
C ASN A 584 10.61 -18.88 -5.17
N MET A 585 10.14 -19.67 -4.22
CA MET A 585 8.96 -19.38 -3.42
C MET A 585 9.31 -19.12 -1.94
N LEU A 586 10.32 -19.80 -1.44
CA LEU A 586 10.80 -19.72 -0.07
C LEU A 586 12.28 -19.31 -0.06
N ASN A 587 12.64 -18.42 0.85
CA ASN A 587 14.04 -17.96 0.99
C ASN A 587 14.89 -19.01 1.73
N ILE A 588 15.06 -20.17 1.08
CA ILE A 588 15.86 -21.30 1.60
C ILE A 588 17.28 -21.18 1.07
N ASP A 589 18.27 -21.41 1.95
CA ASP A 589 19.68 -21.42 1.57
C ASP A 589 19.93 -22.50 0.49
N SER A 590 20.81 -22.24 -0.45
CA SER A 590 21.08 -23.16 -1.59
C SER A 590 21.64 -24.53 -1.18
N ASP A 591 22.20 -24.65 0.01
CA ASP A 591 22.78 -25.86 0.62
C ASP A 591 21.83 -26.51 1.67
N ASP A 592 20.56 -26.10 1.72
CA ASP A 592 19.53 -26.67 2.59
C ASP A 592 18.42 -27.32 1.76
N ALA A 593 17.85 -28.41 2.27
CA ALA A 593 16.79 -29.17 1.62
C ALA A 593 15.58 -29.35 2.53
N ILE A 594 14.40 -29.50 1.94
CA ILE A 594 13.18 -29.79 2.70
C ILE A 594 13.14 -31.27 3.05
N ASN A 595 13.01 -31.58 4.34
CA ASN A 595 13.00 -32.95 4.83
C ASN A 595 11.61 -33.38 5.36
N ALA A 596 10.77 -32.43 5.79
CA ALA A 596 9.43 -32.74 6.26
C ALA A 596 8.49 -31.56 6.04
N CYS A 597 7.20 -31.85 5.90
CA CYS A 597 6.16 -30.84 5.76
C CYS A 597 4.98 -31.19 6.67
N LEU A 598 4.27 -30.15 7.08
CA LEU A 598 3.05 -30.27 7.87
C LEU A 598 2.02 -29.27 7.32
N HIS A 599 0.81 -29.73 7.03
CA HIS A 599 -0.29 -28.84 6.66
C HIS A 599 -1.13 -28.50 7.87
N ILE A 600 -1.53 -27.25 8.01
CA ILE A 600 -2.32 -26.73 9.13
C ILE A 600 -3.47 -25.89 8.58
N LYS A 601 -4.69 -26.22 8.99
CA LYS A 601 -5.90 -25.54 8.54
C LYS A 601 -6.15 -24.23 9.29
N LYS A 602 -5.83 -24.16 10.59
CA LYS A 602 -6.22 -23.05 11.48
C LYS A 602 -4.99 -22.40 12.17
N LEU A 603 -3.99 -21.98 11.41
CA LEU A 603 -2.79 -21.36 11.99
C LEU A 603 -3.05 -19.97 12.60
N ASN A 604 -4.12 -19.28 12.20
CA ASN A 604 -4.51 -17.96 12.71
C ASN A 604 -5.39 -18.05 13.98
N ASP A 605 -5.84 -19.23 14.36
CA ASP A 605 -6.63 -19.47 15.56
C ASP A 605 -5.73 -19.64 16.79
N ALA A 606 -5.76 -18.66 17.70
CA ALA A 606 -4.92 -18.67 18.90
C ALA A 606 -5.24 -19.81 19.88
N GLU A 607 -6.52 -20.22 20.00
CA GLU A 607 -6.94 -21.31 20.87
C GLU A 607 -6.44 -22.63 20.32
N PHE A 608 -6.64 -22.87 19.03
CA PHE A 608 -6.10 -24.02 18.31
C PHE A 608 -4.58 -24.11 18.43
N CYS A 609 -3.86 -23.01 18.20
CA CYS A 609 -2.40 -22.97 18.27
C CYS A 609 -1.84 -23.24 19.69
N ASN A 610 -2.58 -22.86 20.74
CA ASN A 610 -2.15 -23.07 22.10
C ASN A 610 -2.49 -24.47 22.66
N SER A 611 -3.51 -25.15 22.08
CA SER A 611 -3.92 -26.50 22.45
C SER A 611 -3.16 -27.60 21.70
N HIS A 612 -2.49 -27.26 20.59
CA HIS A 612 -1.80 -28.25 19.76
C HIS A 612 -0.29 -28.13 19.82
N TYR A 613 0.40 -29.21 19.49
CA TYR A 613 1.85 -29.33 19.50
C TYR A 613 2.35 -29.89 18.17
N VAL A 614 3.58 -29.50 17.81
CA VAL A 614 4.34 -30.06 16.71
C VAL A 614 5.39 -31.00 17.28
N LEU A 615 5.30 -32.27 16.88
CA LEU A 615 6.26 -33.31 17.21
C LEU A 615 7.25 -33.51 16.06
N PHE A 616 8.52 -33.59 16.39
CA PHE A 616 9.61 -33.83 15.47
C PHE A 616 10.26 -35.19 15.79
N CYS A 617 10.59 -35.94 14.77
CA CYS A 617 11.42 -37.12 14.89
C CYS A 617 12.61 -37.01 13.96
N THR A 618 13.80 -37.37 14.47
CA THR A 618 15.03 -37.39 13.67
C THR A 618 15.43 -38.83 13.29
N LYS A 619 16.27 -38.90 12.27
CA LYS A 619 16.87 -40.17 11.78
C LYS A 619 17.47 -41.01 12.90
N ASN A 620 18.17 -40.38 13.85
CA ASN A 620 18.85 -41.05 14.97
C ASN A 620 17.94 -41.34 16.18
N GLY A 621 16.60 -41.23 15.97
CA GLY A 621 15.60 -41.58 16.98
C GLY A 621 15.43 -40.58 18.09
N VAL A 622 15.77 -39.29 17.87
CA VAL A 622 15.49 -38.20 18.79
C VAL A 622 14.08 -37.68 18.52
N ILE A 623 13.33 -37.40 19.58
CA ILE A 623 11.97 -36.84 19.51
C ILE A 623 11.91 -35.51 20.25
N LYS A 624 11.13 -34.58 19.72
CA LYS A 624 10.92 -33.26 20.31
C LYS A 624 9.46 -32.81 20.15
N LYS A 625 8.91 -32.21 21.19
CA LYS A 625 7.55 -31.63 21.25
C LYS A 625 7.65 -30.13 21.41
N THR A 626 6.98 -29.33 20.56
CA THR A 626 6.98 -27.86 20.62
C THR A 626 5.54 -27.35 20.41
N ARG A 627 5.09 -26.34 21.14
CA ARG A 627 3.75 -25.79 20.96
C ARG A 627 3.60 -25.20 19.56
N LEU A 628 2.42 -25.39 18.94
CA LEU A 628 2.12 -24.86 17.62
C LEU A 628 2.14 -23.32 17.60
N SER A 629 1.77 -22.67 18.72
CA SER A 629 1.80 -21.21 18.85
C SER A 629 3.19 -20.60 18.64
N GLU A 630 4.28 -21.36 18.81
CA GLU A 630 5.64 -20.94 18.49
C GLU A 630 5.87 -20.75 16.98
N TYR A 631 5.00 -21.31 16.15
CA TYR A 631 5.04 -21.24 14.67
C TYR A 631 3.90 -20.38 14.07
N SER A 632 3.07 -19.70 14.89
CA SER A 632 1.93 -18.92 14.43
C SER A 632 2.29 -17.61 13.72
N ARG A 633 3.57 -17.17 13.78
CA ARG A 633 4.04 -15.91 13.18
C ARG A 633 5.02 -16.18 12.04
N PRO A 634 4.55 -16.22 10.77
CA PRO A 634 5.40 -16.41 9.61
C PRO A 634 6.50 -15.34 9.49
N ARG A 635 7.69 -15.78 9.05
CA ARG A 635 8.82 -14.90 8.72
C ARG A 635 9.43 -15.33 7.39
N THR A 636 9.75 -14.38 6.53
CA THR A 636 10.33 -14.63 5.20
C THR A 636 11.65 -15.42 5.24
N ASN A 637 12.48 -15.20 6.27
CA ASN A 637 13.76 -15.88 6.45
C ASN A 637 13.64 -17.17 7.27
N GLY A 638 12.42 -17.65 7.51
CA GLY A 638 12.19 -18.81 8.35
C GLY A 638 12.49 -18.59 9.84
N VAL A 639 12.22 -19.60 10.66
CA VAL A 639 12.59 -19.63 12.08
C VAL A 639 13.26 -20.97 12.41
N ASN A 640 14.13 -20.98 13.43
CA ASN A 640 14.67 -22.25 13.93
C ASN A 640 13.55 -23.08 14.55
N ALA A 641 13.39 -24.31 14.09
CA ALA A 641 12.41 -25.27 14.56
C ALA A 641 13.00 -26.30 15.51
N ILE A 642 14.20 -26.77 15.24
CA ILE A 642 14.93 -27.75 16.04
C ILE A 642 16.44 -27.55 15.84
N THR A 643 17.22 -27.74 16.87
CA THR A 643 18.69 -27.84 16.75
C THR A 643 19.07 -29.30 16.45
N ILE A 644 19.62 -29.54 15.28
CA ILE A 644 19.99 -30.87 14.77
C ILE A 644 21.44 -31.14 15.12
N ARG A 645 21.77 -32.37 15.51
CA ARG A 645 23.14 -32.83 15.78
C ARG A 645 23.87 -33.17 14.47
N GLU A 646 25.19 -33.24 14.50
CA GLU A 646 25.96 -33.73 13.35
C GLU A 646 25.47 -35.13 12.93
N ASP A 647 25.38 -35.37 11.63
CA ASP A 647 24.91 -36.59 11.01
C ASP A 647 23.48 -37.02 11.32
N ASP A 648 22.64 -36.09 11.80
CA ASP A 648 21.23 -36.32 12.02
C ASP A 648 20.37 -35.44 11.09
N ARG A 649 19.09 -35.77 10.91
CA ARG A 649 18.12 -35.00 10.13
C ARG A 649 16.70 -35.26 10.59
N VAL A 650 15.80 -34.32 10.36
CA VAL A 650 14.36 -34.53 10.60
C VAL A 650 13.83 -35.56 9.59
N VAL A 651 13.14 -36.59 10.07
CA VAL A 651 12.50 -37.62 9.23
C VAL A 651 10.97 -37.50 9.21
N GLY A 652 10.39 -37.04 10.30
CA GLY A 652 8.93 -36.92 10.42
C GLY A 652 8.52 -35.77 11.34
N VAL A 653 7.41 -35.15 10.97
CA VAL A 653 6.74 -34.12 11.77
C VAL A 653 5.26 -34.44 11.83
N CYS A 654 4.65 -34.39 13.02
CA CYS A 654 3.23 -34.61 13.26
C CYS A 654 2.63 -33.45 14.08
N LEU A 655 1.35 -33.19 13.87
CA LEU A 655 0.54 -32.33 14.73
C LEU A 655 -0.16 -33.20 15.76
N THR A 656 -0.17 -32.80 17.04
CA THR A 656 -0.84 -33.51 18.13
C THR A 656 -1.66 -32.58 19.00
N ASN A 657 -2.64 -33.11 19.70
CA ASN A 657 -3.50 -32.40 20.64
C ASN A 657 -2.99 -32.44 22.09
N GLY A 658 -1.90 -33.18 22.35
CA GLY A 658 -1.30 -33.33 23.68
C GLY A 658 -1.65 -34.61 24.41
N GLU A 659 -2.60 -35.41 23.90
CA GLU A 659 -3.11 -36.67 24.51
C GLU A 659 -2.83 -37.90 23.63
N ASP A 660 -2.17 -37.76 22.51
CA ASP A 660 -2.00 -38.82 21.51
C ASP A 660 -0.98 -39.88 21.93
N GLU A 661 -1.05 -41.03 21.29
CA GLU A 661 -0.03 -42.06 21.39
C GLU A 661 0.93 -41.98 20.18
N ILE A 662 2.21 -42.10 20.46
CA ILE A 662 3.29 -41.98 19.47
C ILE A 662 3.83 -43.36 19.12
N VAL A 663 3.96 -43.64 17.82
CA VAL A 663 4.66 -44.80 17.34
C VAL A 663 5.84 -44.40 16.45
N LEU A 664 7.07 -44.85 16.83
CA LEU A 664 8.28 -44.71 16.00
C LEU A 664 8.62 -46.07 15.41
N ALA A 665 8.96 -46.09 14.11
CA ALA A 665 9.47 -47.32 13.47
C ALA A 665 10.83 -47.09 12.83
N ASN A 666 11.67 -48.15 12.98
CA ASN A 666 12.99 -48.19 12.35
C ASN A 666 13.00 -49.01 11.07
N ARG A 667 14.08 -48.87 10.30
CA ARG A 667 14.30 -49.53 9.02
C ARG A 667 14.40 -51.04 9.15
N ASN A 668 14.86 -51.52 10.34
CA ASN A 668 15.00 -52.94 10.66
C ASN A 668 13.72 -53.62 11.14
N GLY A 669 12.54 -52.96 10.91
CA GLY A 669 11.23 -53.54 11.13
C GLY A 669 10.84 -53.65 12.61
N ARG A 670 11.31 -52.74 13.45
CA ARG A 670 10.87 -52.59 14.85
C ARG A 670 10.09 -51.31 15.01
N ALA A 671 9.09 -51.32 15.91
CA ALA A 671 8.31 -50.12 16.30
C ALA A 671 8.16 -50.07 17.81
N ILE A 672 8.17 -48.80 18.34
CA ILE A 672 7.95 -48.52 19.76
C ILE A 672 6.71 -47.62 19.89
N ARG A 673 5.77 -47.97 20.78
CA ARG A 673 4.57 -47.22 21.13
C ARG A 673 4.72 -46.68 22.55
N PHE A 674 4.43 -45.39 22.74
CA PHE A 674 4.44 -44.72 24.05
C PHE A 674 3.50 -43.53 24.04
N ASN A 675 3.05 -43.11 25.24
CA ASN A 675 2.19 -41.96 25.39
C ASN A 675 2.95 -40.65 25.15
N GLU A 676 2.33 -39.67 24.54
CA GLU A 676 2.89 -38.35 24.25
C GLU A 676 3.37 -37.60 25.51
N ASP A 677 2.76 -37.82 26.68
CA ASP A 677 3.15 -37.23 27.95
C ASP A 677 4.58 -37.55 28.36
N ALA A 678 5.12 -38.67 27.85
CA ALA A 678 6.54 -39.01 28.05
C ALA A 678 7.51 -37.97 27.40
N VAL A 679 6.99 -37.08 26.53
CA VAL A 679 7.78 -36.06 25.84
C VAL A 679 7.33 -34.69 26.31
N ARG A 680 8.12 -34.04 27.17
CA ARG A 680 7.82 -32.68 27.63
C ARG A 680 7.86 -31.67 26.47
N ALA A 681 7.01 -30.62 26.52
CA ALA A 681 7.09 -29.50 25.60
C ALA A 681 8.39 -28.70 25.77
N MET A 682 9.01 -28.34 24.69
CA MET A 682 10.33 -27.66 24.64
C MET A 682 10.27 -26.49 23.65
N GLY A 683 11.13 -25.48 23.89
CA GLY A 683 11.27 -24.35 22.97
C GLY A 683 11.86 -24.74 21.60
N ARG A 684 11.73 -23.87 20.60
CA ARG A 684 12.13 -24.13 19.19
C ARG A 684 13.61 -24.53 19.04
N THR A 685 14.52 -24.00 19.84
CA THR A 685 15.96 -24.23 19.73
C THR A 685 16.45 -25.48 20.47
N ALA A 686 15.58 -26.27 21.12
CA ALA A 686 15.97 -27.49 21.79
C ALA A 686 16.31 -28.63 20.81
N THR A 687 17.23 -29.53 21.19
CA THR A 687 17.59 -30.70 20.38
C THR A 687 16.62 -31.88 20.51
N GLY A 688 15.86 -31.95 21.60
CA GLY A 688 14.94 -33.05 21.87
C GLY A 688 15.48 -34.08 22.84
N VAL A 689 14.77 -35.22 22.97
CA VAL A 689 15.11 -36.37 23.87
C VAL A 689 15.10 -37.66 23.10
N LYS A 690 15.71 -38.71 23.62
CA LYS A 690 15.76 -40.06 23.00
C LYS A 690 14.35 -40.67 22.94
N GLY A 691 13.83 -40.91 21.72
CA GLY A 691 12.55 -41.54 21.45
C GLY A 691 12.64 -43.06 21.27
N MET A 692 13.61 -43.54 20.48
CA MET A 692 13.89 -44.97 20.21
C MET A 692 15.37 -45.27 20.27
N THR A 693 15.75 -46.49 20.63
CA THR A 693 17.12 -46.99 20.54
C THR A 693 17.25 -47.82 19.27
N LEU A 694 18.17 -47.45 18.40
CA LEU A 694 18.53 -48.14 17.17
C LEU A 694 19.51 -49.27 17.43
N ASP A 695 19.78 -50.11 16.44
CA ASP A 695 20.72 -51.21 16.54
C ASP A 695 22.16 -50.64 16.34
N GLU A 696 22.98 -50.64 17.38
CA GLU A 696 24.36 -50.12 17.36
C GLU A 696 25.32 -50.94 16.48
N HIS A 697 24.90 -52.15 16.03
CA HIS A 697 25.69 -53.04 15.16
C HIS A 697 25.31 -52.92 13.68
N ASP A 698 24.28 -52.17 13.34
CA ASP A 698 23.83 -51.90 11.96
C ASP A 698 23.81 -50.37 11.68
N GLU A 699 24.90 -49.88 11.08
CA GLU A 699 25.03 -48.47 10.70
C GLU A 699 23.92 -48.00 9.74
N THR A 700 23.21 -48.94 9.12
CA THR A 700 22.07 -48.62 8.22
C THR A 700 20.71 -48.53 8.91
N ASP A 701 20.65 -48.81 10.22
CA ASP A 701 19.43 -48.69 11.01
C ASP A 701 19.12 -47.24 11.33
N GLU A 702 17.99 -46.82 10.90
CA GLU A 702 17.48 -45.42 11.06
C GLU A 702 15.99 -45.45 11.36
N VAL A 703 15.46 -44.40 12.02
CA VAL A 703 14.04 -44.22 12.11
C VAL A 703 13.49 -43.80 10.73
N VAL A 704 12.51 -44.52 10.23
CA VAL A 704 11.89 -44.25 8.91
C VAL A 704 10.59 -43.46 8.99
N GLY A 705 9.99 -43.36 10.18
CA GLY A 705 8.77 -42.56 10.33
C GLY A 705 8.25 -42.54 11.75
N MET A 706 7.42 -41.57 11.98
CA MET A 706 6.65 -41.32 13.20
C MET A 706 5.19 -41.17 12.86
N ILE A 707 4.30 -41.75 13.65
CA ILE A 707 2.87 -41.54 13.59
C ILE A 707 2.31 -41.20 14.96
N CYS A 708 1.27 -40.38 14.98
CA CYS A 708 0.47 -40.08 16.14
C CYS A 708 -0.89 -40.81 15.97
N ILE A 709 -1.38 -41.45 17.00
CA ILE A 709 -2.61 -42.20 17.06
C ILE A 709 -3.55 -41.46 17.98
N ASN A 710 -4.68 -41.00 17.43
CA ASN A 710 -5.69 -40.27 18.15
C ASN A 710 -6.81 -41.22 18.69
N ASP A 711 -7.18 -42.22 17.88
CA ASP A 711 -8.24 -43.19 18.21
C ASP A 711 -7.73 -44.63 17.98
N PRO A 712 -7.20 -45.29 19.02
CA PRO A 712 -6.65 -46.64 18.92
C PRO A 712 -7.64 -47.70 18.47
N GLU A 713 -8.96 -47.44 18.63
CA GLU A 713 -10.02 -48.42 18.26
C GLU A 713 -10.36 -48.38 16.76
N ARG A 714 -10.25 -47.20 16.14
CA ARG A 714 -10.59 -47.01 14.72
C ARG A 714 -9.35 -47.06 13.79
N GLU A 715 -8.22 -46.72 14.32
CA GLU A 715 -6.98 -46.65 13.55
C GLU A 715 -6.24 -47.97 13.48
N THR A 716 -5.54 -48.18 12.39
CA THR A 716 -4.63 -49.34 12.20
C THR A 716 -3.28 -48.88 11.72
N ILE A 717 -2.24 -49.57 12.09
CA ILE A 717 -0.85 -49.25 11.72
C ILE A 717 -0.52 -49.95 10.39
N LEU A 718 -0.36 -49.16 9.33
CA LEU A 718 0.13 -49.60 8.03
C LEU A 718 1.66 -49.50 8.00
N VAL A 719 2.29 -50.60 7.57
CA VAL A 719 3.76 -50.66 7.34
C VAL A 719 4.00 -51.05 5.91
N VAL A 720 4.90 -50.33 5.22
CA VAL A 720 5.26 -50.56 3.81
C VAL A 720 6.78 -50.79 3.70
N SER A 721 7.19 -51.78 2.93
CA SER A 721 8.59 -52.14 2.68
C SER A 721 9.07 -51.68 1.29
N GLU A 722 10.38 -51.62 1.11
CA GLU A 722 11.01 -51.09 -0.13
C GLU A 722 10.66 -51.87 -1.40
N THR A 723 10.31 -53.14 -1.31
CA THR A 723 9.92 -54.00 -2.43
C THR A 723 8.41 -53.98 -2.73
N GLY A 724 7.64 -53.09 -2.07
CA GLY A 724 6.21 -52.90 -2.31
C GLY A 724 5.29 -53.87 -1.54
N PHE A 725 5.80 -54.57 -0.53
CA PHE A 725 4.97 -55.33 0.42
C PHE A 725 4.53 -54.43 1.55
N GLY A 726 3.31 -54.61 2.02
CA GLY A 726 2.77 -53.88 3.16
C GLY A 726 1.64 -54.62 3.83
N LYS A 727 1.26 -54.17 5.00
CA LYS A 727 0.14 -54.72 5.79
C LYS A 727 -0.38 -53.72 6.78
N ARG A 728 -1.58 -53.93 7.25
CA ARG A 728 -2.18 -53.26 8.39
C ARG A 728 -2.13 -54.14 9.62
N SER A 729 -1.92 -53.59 10.79
CA SER A 729 -1.99 -54.26 12.09
C SER A 729 -2.79 -53.46 13.08
N LEU A 730 -3.49 -54.10 14.01
CA LEU A 730 -4.20 -53.42 15.09
C LEU A 730 -3.21 -52.64 15.96
N VAL A 731 -3.63 -51.51 16.45
CA VAL A 731 -2.83 -50.67 17.37
C VAL A 731 -2.53 -51.44 18.66
N ASP A 732 -3.45 -52.25 19.14
CA ASP A 732 -3.30 -53.08 20.36
C ASP A 732 -2.28 -54.20 20.24
N ASP A 733 -1.89 -54.60 19.03
CA ASP A 733 -0.74 -55.51 18.83
C ASP A 733 0.57 -54.90 19.33
N TYR A 734 0.62 -53.56 19.49
CA TYR A 734 1.82 -52.85 19.96
C TYR A 734 1.62 -52.42 21.40
N ARG A 735 2.32 -53.08 22.33
CA ARG A 735 2.26 -52.69 23.76
C ARG A 735 2.75 -51.30 23.98
N VAL A 736 2.07 -50.51 24.82
CA VAL A 736 2.56 -49.23 25.31
C VAL A 736 3.76 -49.44 26.21
N THR A 737 4.85 -48.71 25.98
CA THR A 737 6.12 -48.78 26.71
C THR A 737 6.69 -47.39 27.02
N ASN A 738 7.71 -47.31 27.82
CA ASN A 738 8.43 -46.01 27.96
C ASN A 738 9.26 -45.71 26.71
N ARG A 739 9.37 -44.41 26.35
CA ARG A 739 10.25 -43.95 25.26
C ARG A 739 11.70 -44.44 25.45
N GLY A 740 12.47 -44.46 24.35
CA GLY A 740 13.92 -44.82 24.39
C GLY A 740 14.20 -46.31 24.37
N GLY A 741 13.19 -47.19 24.30
CA GLY A 741 13.34 -48.64 24.15
C GLY A 741 13.68 -49.08 22.71
N LYS A 742 14.05 -50.35 22.52
CA LYS A 742 14.35 -51.00 21.19
C LYS A 742 13.08 -51.32 20.39
N GLY A 743 11.88 -51.21 20.99
CA GLY A 743 10.59 -51.53 20.36
C GLY A 743 10.34 -53.05 20.10
N VAL A 744 9.20 -53.31 19.48
CA VAL A 744 8.75 -54.68 19.12
C VAL A 744 8.81 -54.87 17.60
N LYS A 745 8.86 -56.15 17.14
CA LYS A 745 8.86 -56.43 15.69
C LYS A 745 7.53 -56.00 15.04
N THR A 746 7.61 -55.21 13.98
CA THR A 746 6.40 -54.70 13.26
C THR A 746 6.15 -55.39 11.92
N ILE A 747 7.21 -55.89 11.26
CA ILE A 747 7.12 -56.67 10.02
C ILE A 747 8.25 -57.71 10.00
N SER A 748 8.06 -58.82 9.31
CA SER A 748 9.11 -59.82 9.10
C SER A 748 9.94 -59.43 7.87
N ILE A 749 11.18 -58.97 8.09
CA ILE A 749 12.11 -58.65 7.04
C ILE A 749 12.71 -59.92 6.49
N THR A 750 12.65 -60.07 5.18
CA THR A 750 13.24 -61.15 4.39
C THR A 750 13.79 -60.57 3.10
N GLU A 751 14.58 -61.32 2.34
CA GLU A 751 15.06 -60.91 1.01
C GLU A 751 13.92 -60.50 0.07
N LYS A 752 12.75 -61.11 0.25
CA LYS A 752 11.54 -60.84 -0.53
C LYS A 752 10.82 -59.53 -0.16
N THR A 753 10.79 -59.16 1.10
CA THR A 753 10.12 -57.97 1.59
C THR A 753 11.00 -56.74 1.59
N GLY A 754 12.31 -56.89 1.74
CA GLY A 754 13.25 -55.81 1.94
C GLY A 754 13.03 -55.04 3.27
N LYS A 755 13.72 -53.90 3.47
CA LYS A 755 13.65 -53.10 4.69
C LYS A 755 12.39 -52.23 4.71
N VAL A 756 12.01 -51.73 5.88
CA VAL A 756 10.83 -50.81 6.03
C VAL A 756 11.20 -49.45 5.46
N VAL A 757 10.23 -48.84 4.72
CA VAL A 757 10.34 -47.51 4.13
C VAL A 757 9.34 -46.54 4.76
N ALA A 758 8.15 -46.98 5.10
CA ALA A 758 7.12 -46.10 5.64
C ALA A 758 6.25 -46.77 6.69
N ILE A 759 5.79 -45.97 7.66
CA ILE A 759 4.75 -46.29 8.62
C ILE A 759 3.67 -45.18 8.58
N LYS A 760 2.40 -45.57 8.57
CA LYS A 760 1.26 -44.63 8.58
C LYS A 760 0.15 -45.11 9.52
N SER A 761 -0.55 -44.21 10.18
CA SER A 761 -1.82 -44.50 10.81
C SER A 761 -2.94 -44.36 9.77
N VAL A 762 -3.82 -45.34 9.64
CA VAL A 762 -4.82 -45.38 8.56
C VAL A 762 -6.15 -45.91 9.05
N THR A 763 -7.24 -45.41 8.44
CA THR A 763 -8.61 -45.86 8.66
C THR A 763 -9.20 -46.45 7.38
N ASP A 764 -10.34 -47.13 7.43
CA ASP A 764 -11.06 -47.66 6.26
C ASP A 764 -11.75 -46.58 5.40
N GLU A 765 -11.73 -45.32 5.88
CA GLU A 765 -12.27 -44.13 5.20
C GLU A 765 -11.24 -43.47 4.31
N ASN A 766 -10.02 -44.02 4.21
CA ASN A 766 -8.95 -43.47 3.44
C ASN A 766 -8.54 -44.36 2.27
N ASP A 767 -7.90 -43.72 1.28
CA ASP A 767 -7.12 -44.36 0.22
C ASP A 767 -5.64 -44.21 0.48
N LEU A 768 -4.84 -45.06 -0.12
CA LEU A 768 -3.40 -45.08 -0.02
C LEU A 768 -2.75 -44.69 -1.35
N MET A 769 -1.90 -43.68 -1.36
CA MET A 769 -1.04 -43.38 -2.51
C MET A 769 0.38 -43.83 -2.25
N ILE A 770 0.95 -44.58 -3.22
CA ILE A 770 2.34 -45.05 -3.18
C ILE A 770 3.06 -44.55 -4.44
N ILE A 771 4.26 -44.01 -4.29
CA ILE A 771 5.14 -43.61 -5.39
C ILE A 771 6.47 -44.35 -5.25
N ASN A 772 6.98 -44.83 -6.36
CA ASN A 772 8.34 -45.40 -6.43
C ASN A 772 9.36 -44.40 -6.99
N LYS A 773 10.67 -44.68 -6.88
CA LYS A 773 11.74 -43.80 -7.41
C LYS A 773 11.76 -43.64 -8.93
N ASN A 774 10.91 -44.37 -9.66
CA ASN A 774 10.72 -44.24 -11.12
C ASN A 774 9.41 -43.49 -11.45
N ASP A 775 8.88 -42.68 -10.53
CA ASP A 775 7.68 -41.86 -10.64
C ASP A 775 6.38 -42.60 -10.94
N ILE A 776 6.35 -43.89 -10.65
CA ILE A 776 5.15 -44.70 -10.81
C ILE A 776 4.29 -44.53 -9.56
N THR A 777 3.08 -44.02 -9.73
CA THR A 777 2.10 -43.78 -8.67
C THR A 777 0.95 -44.75 -8.78
N ILE A 778 0.54 -45.31 -7.65
CA ILE A 778 -0.70 -46.08 -7.50
C ILE A 778 -1.53 -45.50 -6.36
N ARG A 779 -2.87 -45.44 -6.56
CA ARG A 779 -3.85 -45.16 -5.52
C ARG A 779 -4.64 -46.42 -5.25
N LEU A 780 -4.73 -46.84 -3.98
CA LEU A 780 -5.34 -48.08 -3.54
C LEU A 780 -6.41 -47.81 -2.49
N LYS A 781 -7.53 -48.53 -2.54
CA LYS A 781 -8.49 -48.53 -1.41
C LYS A 781 -7.87 -49.29 -0.22
N LEU A 782 -7.83 -48.65 0.95
CA LEU A 782 -7.27 -49.27 2.16
C LEU A 782 -8.11 -50.47 2.67
N SER A 783 -9.38 -50.48 2.37
CA SER A 783 -10.27 -51.65 2.62
C SER A 783 -9.76 -52.94 1.97
N ASP A 784 -8.99 -52.87 0.87
CA ASP A 784 -8.40 -54.01 0.19
C ASP A 784 -7.14 -54.54 0.87
N VAL A 785 -6.56 -53.82 1.82
CA VAL A 785 -5.40 -54.23 2.57
C VAL A 785 -5.79 -54.93 3.86
N ARG A 786 -5.59 -56.21 3.95
CA ARG A 786 -5.99 -57.02 5.11
C ARG A 786 -5.24 -56.62 6.40
N VAL A 787 -6.01 -56.60 7.52
CA VAL A 787 -5.43 -56.48 8.86
C VAL A 787 -4.77 -57.81 9.25
N MET A 788 -3.54 -57.81 9.69
CA MET A 788 -2.74 -58.98 10.01
C MET A 788 -1.88 -58.70 11.26
N GLY A 789 -1.53 -59.78 11.98
CA GLY A 789 -0.66 -59.69 13.14
C GLY A 789 0.71 -59.03 12.81
N ARG A 790 1.29 -58.25 13.75
CA ARG A 790 2.47 -57.37 13.58
C ARG A 790 3.71 -58.09 13.07
N ALA A 791 3.93 -59.40 13.30
CA ALA A 791 5.14 -60.13 12.92
C ALA A 791 5.05 -60.82 11.53
N THR A 792 4.00 -60.62 10.73
CA THR A 792 3.84 -61.22 9.39
C THR A 792 4.60 -60.44 8.30
N GLN A 793 4.76 -61.07 7.12
CA GLN A 793 5.47 -60.44 5.97
C GLN A 793 4.60 -59.44 5.19
N GLY A 794 3.27 -59.43 5.37
CA GLY A 794 2.36 -58.60 4.61
C GLY A 794 2.00 -59.14 3.22
N VAL A 795 1.33 -58.34 2.41
CA VAL A 795 0.86 -58.63 1.06
C VAL A 795 1.48 -57.60 0.06
N LYS A 796 1.52 -57.96 -1.22
CA LYS A 796 2.00 -57.11 -2.28
C LYS A 796 0.98 -55.98 -2.53
N LEU A 797 1.38 -54.73 -2.35
CA LEU A 797 0.55 -53.54 -2.56
C LEU A 797 0.71 -53.01 -3.99
N ILE A 798 1.95 -52.98 -4.50
CA ILE A 798 2.29 -52.51 -5.86
C ILE A 798 3.22 -53.56 -6.51
N ASP A 799 3.07 -53.75 -7.82
CA ASP A 799 4.00 -54.63 -8.58
C ASP A 799 5.18 -53.84 -9.22
N LEU A 800 6.33 -53.92 -8.60
CA LEU A 800 7.56 -53.32 -9.08
C LEU A 800 8.34 -54.20 -10.09
N GLY A 801 7.91 -55.48 -10.30
CA GLY A 801 8.73 -56.50 -10.95
C GLY A 801 9.10 -56.29 -12.40
N LYS A 802 8.32 -55.61 -13.22
CA LYS A 802 8.58 -55.36 -14.66
C LYS A 802 9.20 -53.99 -14.95
N ARG A 803 9.09 -53.02 -14.05
CA ARG A 803 9.53 -51.63 -14.25
C ARG A 803 10.64 -51.24 -13.29
N GLY A 804 10.99 -52.07 -12.32
CA GLY A 804 12.04 -51.82 -11.32
C GLY A 804 11.73 -50.65 -10.37
N GLY A 805 12.64 -50.40 -9.44
CA GLY A 805 12.58 -49.30 -8.50
C GLY A 805 12.19 -49.72 -7.08
N VAL A 806 12.45 -48.87 -6.12
CA VAL A 806 12.07 -49.02 -4.70
C VAL A 806 11.01 -47.96 -4.38
N ILE A 807 10.22 -48.20 -3.35
CA ILE A 807 9.23 -47.23 -2.88
C ILE A 807 9.96 -45.97 -2.42
N ALA A 808 9.53 -44.81 -2.89
CA ALA A 808 10.03 -43.48 -2.50
C ALA A 808 9.18 -42.85 -1.42
N SER A 809 7.85 -42.81 -1.59
CA SER A 809 6.93 -42.17 -0.65
C SER A 809 5.60 -42.87 -0.58
N VAL A 810 4.94 -42.74 0.58
CA VAL A 810 3.62 -43.28 0.87
C VAL A 810 2.82 -42.23 1.62
N CYS A 811 1.60 -41.92 1.12
CA CYS A 811 0.68 -41.03 1.83
C CYS A 811 -0.74 -41.58 1.85
N GLN A 812 -1.52 -41.08 2.78
CA GLN A 812 -2.94 -41.33 2.97
C GLN A 812 -3.69 -40.17 2.34
N VAL A 813 -4.74 -40.47 1.59
CA VAL A 813 -5.64 -39.48 0.95
C VAL A 813 -7.08 -39.80 1.29
N PRO A 814 -8.01 -38.85 1.24
CA PRO A 814 -9.43 -39.12 1.37
C PRO A 814 -9.91 -40.15 0.34
N LYS A 815 -10.97 -40.89 0.70
CA LYS A 815 -11.57 -41.90 -0.16
C LYS A 815 -12.16 -41.21 -1.40
N GLU A 816 -12.05 -41.88 -2.57
CA GLU A 816 -12.72 -41.44 -3.80
C GLU A 816 -14.23 -41.61 -3.65
N GLU A 817 -15.02 -40.56 -3.83
CA GLU A 817 -16.47 -40.61 -3.86
C GLU A 817 -16.90 -41.33 -5.14
N GLU A 818 -17.64 -42.45 -5.01
CA GLU A 818 -18.20 -43.14 -6.18
C GLU A 818 -19.34 -42.27 -6.74
N SER A 819 -19.13 -41.67 -7.91
CA SER A 819 -20.19 -41.01 -8.66
C SER A 819 -21.23 -42.05 -9.10
N GLU A 820 -22.52 -41.77 -8.90
CA GLU A 820 -23.65 -42.68 -9.24
C GLU A 820 -23.69 -43.07 -10.76
N ASP A 821 -22.83 -42.44 -11.61
CA ASP A 821 -22.79 -42.72 -13.03
C ASP A 821 -21.96 -43.98 -13.44
N ASP A 822 -21.12 -44.54 -12.55
CA ASP A 822 -20.32 -45.73 -12.83
C ASP A 822 -20.98 -47.06 -12.47
N ALA A 823 -22.20 -47.06 -11.92
CA ALA A 823 -22.94 -48.26 -11.51
C ALA A 823 -23.63 -49.00 -12.69
N THR A 824 -23.56 -48.46 -13.92
CA THR A 824 -24.26 -49.11 -15.09
C THR A 824 -23.32 -49.82 -16.07
N ALA A 825 -22.02 -49.91 -15.79
CA ALA A 825 -21.07 -50.54 -16.70
C ALA A 825 -20.52 -51.92 -16.30
N SER A 826 -21.13 -52.59 -15.33
CA SER A 826 -20.76 -54.00 -14.96
C SER A 826 -21.87 -54.98 -15.21
N GLY A 827 -22.21 -55.20 -16.46
CA GLY A 827 -23.10 -56.27 -16.90
C GLY A 827 -22.61 -56.82 -18.25
N ASP A 828 -22.27 -58.11 -18.21
CA ASP A 828 -22.08 -59.03 -19.31
C ASP A 828 -20.83 -58.87 -20.25
N VAL A 829 -19.83 -59.66 -19.94
CA VAL A 829 -18.92 -60.21 -20.95
C VAL A 829 -19.08 -61.73 -20.93
N VAL A 830 -19.83 -62.23 -21.89
CA VAL A 830 -19.82 -63.63 -22.32
C VAL A 830 -18.70 -63.82 -23.34
N SER A 831 -17.90 -64.82 -23.06
CA SER A 831 -16.84 -65.36 -23.92
C SER A 831 -17.35 -65.87 -25.28
N SER A 832 -16.61 -65.57 -26.37
CA SER A 832 -16.48 -66.49 -27.51
C SER A 832 -15.16 -66.26 -28.20
N GLU A 833 -14.45 -67.34 -28.32
CA GLU A 833 -13.23 -67.57 -29.08
C GLU A 833 -13.43 -67.61 -30.58
N ASP A 834 -12.30 -67.37 -31.30
CA ASP A 834 -11.93 -67.85 -32.64
C ASP A 834 -12.66 -67.30 -33.89
N VAL A 835 -11.90 -66.72 -34.83
CA VAL A 835 -11.48 -67.36 -36.08
C VAL A 835 -10.65 -66.36 -36.94
N MET A 836 -9.51 -66.87 -37.46
CA MET A 836 -8.63 -66.34 -38.49
C MET A 836 -9.36 -66.05 -39.80
N SER A 837 -8.89 -65.09 -40.60
CA SER A 837 -8.18 -65.31 -41.86
C SER A 837 -8.09 -64.08 -42.75
N ASP A 838 -6.91 -63.79 -43.17
CA ASP A 838 -6.42 -63.49 -44.53
C ASP A 838 -7.25 -62.60 -45.52
N GLY A 839 -6.53 -61.69 -46.13
CA GLY A 839 -6.74 -61.39 -47.52
C GLY A 839 -6.62 -59.95 -48.00
N VAL A 840 -5.41 -59.58 -48.37
CA VAL A 840 -4.93 -59.07 -49.70
C VAL A 840 -5.61 -57.82 -50.30
N ALA A 841 -4.76 -56.86 -50.45
CA ALA A 841 -4.42 -55.94 -51.59
C ALA A 841 -5.47 -55.46 -52.59
N SER A 842 -5.40 -54.20 -52.88
CA SER A 842 -5.12 -53.51 -54.17
C SER A 842 -5.91 -52.17 -54.18
N ASP A 843 -5.27 -51.14 -54.39
CA ASP A 843 -4.73 -50.49 -55.62
C ASP A 843 -5.68 -49.45 -56.24
N GLY A 844 -5.13 -48.33 -56.63
CA GLY A 844 -5.64 -47.40 -57.63
C GLY A 844 -6.24 -46.13 -56.97
N GLY A 845 -5.77 -44.97 -57.10
CA GLY A 845 -5.00 -44.37 -58.21
C GLY A 845 -5.55 -42.98 -58.49
N THR A 846 -4.64 -42.13 -58.60
CA THR A 846 -4.49 -40.96 -59.48
C THR A 846 -5.20 -39.62 -59.23
N GLU A 847 -4.32 -38.67 -59.29
CA GLU A 847 -4.34 -37.35 -59.96
C GLU A 847 -5.12 -36.22 -59.34
N GLY A 848 -4.64 -34.97 -59.23
CA GLY A 848 -3.49 -34.33 -59.80
C GLY A 848 -3.65 -32.82 -59.67
N ASN A 849 -2.53 -32.16 -59.73
CA ASN A 849 -2.32 -30.75 -60.14
C ASN A 849 -2.85 -29.64 -59.24
N GLY A 850 -2.11 -28.61 -58.99
CA GLY A 850 -0.88 -28.06 -59.50
C GLY A 850 -0.74 -26.63 -59.03
N ALA A 851 0.48 -26.26 -58.73
CA ALA A 851 1.19 -25.03 -59.08
C ALA A 851 0.50 -23.69 -58.78
N GLU A 852 1.06 -22.66 -58.23
CA GLU A 852 2.27 -21.96 -58.58
C GLU A 852 2.61 -20.92 -57.49
N GLN A 853 3.88 -20.80 -57.16
CA GLN A 853 4.51 -19.55 -56.71
C GLN A 853 4.77 -18.65 -57.93
N PRO A 854 4.98 -17.33 -57.76
CA PRO A 854 6.35 -16.89 -57.83
C PRO A 854 6.77 -15.75 -56.85
N ALA A 855 8.07 -15.74 -56.75
CA ALA A 855 9.01 -14.90 -56.07
C ALA A 855 9.12 -13.44 -56.55
N GLY A 856 9.73 -12.61 -55.66
CA GLY A 856 10.78 -11.66 -56.08
C GLY A 856 10.43 -10.19 -56.00
N ALA A 857 11.07 -9.42 -55.16
CA ALA A 857 12.21 -8.58 -55.50
C ALA A 857 12.58 -7.68 -54.32
N GLU A 858 13.85 -7.69 -54.07
CA GLU A 858 14.62 -6.71 -53.27
C GLU A 858 14.52 -5.32 -53.89
N ASP A 859 14.62 -4.27 -53.07
CA ASP A 859 15.51 -3.14 -53.37
C ASP A 859 15.87 -2.33 -52.13
N ASP A 860 17.14 -2.26 -51.94
CA ASP A 860 17.97 -1.39 -51.13
C ASP A 860 17.71 0.10 -51.44
N PHE A 861 17.76 0.96 -50.44
CA PHE A 861 18.48 2.24 -50.53
C PHE A 861 18.88 2.81 -49.15
N SER A 862 20.16 2.89 -49.04
CA SER A 862 20.92 3.54 -47.97
C SER A 862 21.01 5.05 -48.13
N SER A 863 21.45 5.67 -47.05
CA SER A 863 22.24 6.93 -46.89
C SER A 863 21.43 8.14 -46.41
N SER A 864 21.74 8.66 -45.26
CA SER A 864 22.86 9.43 -44.74
C SER A 864 22.48 10.89 -44.43
N LEU A 865 22.96 11.37 -43.32
CA LEU A 865 23.49 12.70 -42.98
C LEU A 865 22.56 13.76 -42.34
N GLU A 866 22.93 14.03 -41.07
CA GLU A 866 23.30 15.32 -40.46
C GLU A 866 22.37 16.53 -40.57
N GLY A 867 22.12 17.09 -39.37
CA GLY A 867 21.57 18.40 -39.13
C GLY A 867 21.20 18.55 -37.68
#